data_514cb121dcf9ea2af1300af8fe3ce670
#
_entry.id   514cb121dcf9ea2af1300af8fe3ce670
#
_cell.length_a   1.000
_cell.length_b   1.000
_cell.length_c   1.000
_cell.angle_alpha   90.00
_cell.angle_beta   90.00
_cell.angle_gamma   90.00
#
_symmetry.space_group_name_H-M   'P 1'
#
loop_
_entity.id
_entity.type
_entity.pdbx_description
1 polymer ?
#
loop_
_entity_poly.entity_id
_entity_poly.type
_entity_poly.pdbx_seq_one_letter_code
_entity_poly.pdbx_strand_id
1 'polypeptide(L)'
;MRFPQKQTALIVPGLATLLAFYLAGCSSPAPTPPAPTPTVLTDQVATTAGLTVQTTPPGALVAVDGAPRGNSPLTLTLAPGGHQIALSAAGYAPLTETITLLPGQEGIYTPALIDNAPPAVTVTTTAREAPWLGQAEIHAAATDNVGVVELQLLLDGELLGAAQSGELSVELIPADLTGLAPGGVYTVTARAVDAAGNAGQQTLALAIGPLPEPGPESGATDAAAIATPGPHPPAATATAATTAPTAAPTTSPTPVPPATPSVAPTAAPTAVATAAATAAAAAATSLRVTSVTIPTYPYTRYLSPAIDPTLGNYPLLILDRAAYEASSPQPVPVTYKLLVLENKYLRLSILPELGGRVYECVFKPTGNDEFYRNPVIKPTGWGPPSPPYPAGANWWLAAGGLEFGFPVEEHGYEWGAPWGYVPVALADGGVMVSVFTQGPRRPYVVVEITLAPDVAYFTVRPRIVNPWGSSFRFKWWLNALLAPGAANAPGPELRFIFPTSEMTVHSTGDPALPGPGQPLSWPIFDGRDLSRLGNWNQYLGFFERPAAQGSPGSSGAAGFMGVYDTAADEGMLRIYPSDVARGAKGFAAGWNAPLDWHNWTDDGSGYVELHGGLTPTFDDWSELPPGGELSWQETWYPVAKIGGVTYATAGGALHLAPVGNALRVDLFPTRAVRGQITISLPGMKPVVRKVEISPASPFGQEIPYAAAVPAQGQVIVTLTDARGKTVLSYRGQITLRP
;
A
#
# COMPACT_ATOMS: atom_id res chain seq x y z
N MET A 1 25.75 -36.76 32.22
CA MET A 1 27.14 -36.97 32.70
C MET A 1 27.89 -35.66 32.57
N ARG A 2 28.66 -35.33 33.62
CA ARG A 2 29.24 -34.03 33.96
C ARG A 2 30.29 -33.50 32.98
N PHE A 3 30.35 -32.17 32.86
CA PHE A 3 31.44 -31.33 32.34
C PHE A 3 32.85 -31.70 32.88
N PRO A 4 33.96 -31.21 32.27
CA PRO A 4 34.51 -29.97 32.82
C PRO A 4 35.04 -28.93 31.83
N GLN A 5 34.97 -27.67 32.31
CA GLN A 5 35.68 -26.47 31.83
C GLN A 5 37.21 -26.63 31.89
N LYS A 6 37.93 -25.93 31.01
CA LYS A 6 39.25 -25.34 31.33
C LYS A 6 39.37 -23.95 30.67
N GLN A 7 39.47 -22.96 31.55
CA GLN A 7 40.06 -21.63 31.29
C GLN A 7 41.58 -21.75 31.14
N THR A 8 42.17 -20.95 30.26
CA THR A 8 43.57 -20.50 30.47
C THR A 8 43.74 -19.08 29.92
N ALA A 9 44.09 -18.17 30.81
CA ALA A 9 44.53 -16.80 30.57
C ALA A 9 46.06 -16.78 30.41
N LEU A 10 46.61 -15.88 29.60
CA LEU A 10 48.00 -15.36 29.66
C LEU A 10 48.04 -14.00 28.92
N ILE A 11 48.14 -12.85 29.61
CA ILE A 11 49.29 -12.06 30.08
C ILE A 11 50.14 -11.45 28.94
N VAL A 12 50.08 -10.11 28.91
CA VAL A 12 50.96 -9.15 28.18
C VAL A 12 52.32 -9.00 28.90
N PRO A 13 53.43 -8.71 28.22
CA PRO A 13 54.15 -7.44 28.36
C PRO A 13 54.68 -6.97 26.99
N GLY A 14 54.85 -5.71 26.59
CA GLY A 14 55.42 -4.58 27.28
C GLY A 14 56.77 -4.17 26.70
N LEU A 15 56.88 -2.94 26.18
CA LEU A 15 58.02 -2.03 26.16
C LEU A 15 59.15 -2.20 25.09
N ALA A 16 59.43 -1.22 24.27
CA ALA A 16 60.37 -0.12 24.34
C ALA A 16 61.26 0.05 23.08
N THR A 17 61.20 1.24 22.56
CA THR A 17 62.27 2.16 22.06
C THR A 17 63.51 1.59 21.37
N LEU A 18 63.81 2.08 20.17
CA LEU A 18 65.21 2.55 19.84
C LEU A 18 65.22 3.57 18.67
N LEU A 19 65.77 4.72 19.00
CA LEU A 19 66.19 5.84 18.18
C LEU A 19 67.58 5.53 17.54
N ALA A 20 67.75 5.75 16.24
CA ALA A 20 69.09 5.81 15.67
C ALA A 20 69.19 6.94 14.64
N PHE A 21 70.01 7.90 14.97
CA PHE A 21 70.55 8.98 14.11
C PHE A 21 71.49 8.42 13.06
N TYR A 22 71.45 8.97 11.81
CA TYR A 22 72.63 9.09 10.95
C TYR A 22 72.67 10.46 10.28
N LEU A 23 73.71 11.21 10.58
CA LEU A 23 74.16 12.43 9.91
C LEU A 23 75.07 12.07 8.71
N ALA A 24 74.87 12.68 7.58
CA ALA A 24 75.99 13.39 6.85
C ALA A 24 75.57 13.75 5.42
N GLY A 25 75.99 14.96 5.00
CA GLY A 25 76.21 15.28 3.62
C GLY A 25 75.56 16.57 3.12
N CYS A 26 76.23 17.70 3.31
CA CYS A 26 75.92 18.98 2.67
C CYS A 26 76.18 18.96 1.18
N SER A 27 75.22 19.42 0.36
CA SER A 27 75.50 20.15 -0.89
C SER A 27 74.29 21.04 -1.20
N SER A 28 74.52 22.35 -1.29
CA SER A 28 73.53 23.37 -1.59
C SER A 28 73.13 23.34 -3.06
N PRO A 29 71.85 23.39 -3.40
CA PRO A 29 71.41 23.87 -4.69
C PRO A 29 70.87 25.29 -4.61
N ALA A 30 70.92 25.97 -5.76
CA ALA A 30 70.54 27.35 -6.00
C ALA A 30 69.10 27.74 -5.60
N PRO A 31 68.76 29.03 -5.44
CA PRO A 31 67.50 29.50 -4.95
C PRO A 31 66.36 29.28 -5.98
N THR A 32 65.34 28.53 -5.58
CA THR A 32 64.09 28.38 -6.29
C THR A 32 63.22 29.63 -6.10
N PRO A 33 62.49 30.10 -7.12
CA PRO A 33 61.59 31.25 -6.96
C PRO A 33 60.44 30.93 -5.94
N PRO A 34 59.94 31.96 -5.24
CA PRO A 34 58.89 31.72 -4.21
C PRO A 34 57.69 31.14 -4.81
N ALA A 35 57.19 30.05 -4.18
CA ALA A 35 55.89 29.44 -4.46
C ALA A 35 54.75 30.45 -4.22
N PRO A 36 53.70 30.44 -5.04
CA PRO A 36 52.55 31.30 -4.79
C PRO A 36 51.93 30.95 -3.42
N THR A 37 51.72 31.98 -2.64
CA THR A 37 51.01 31.92 -1.34
C THR A 37 49.66 31.22 -1.55
N PRO A 38 49.33 30.18 -0.80
CA PRO A 38 47.99 29.58 -0.89
C PRO A 38 46.97 30.64 -0.45
N THR A 39 46.12 31.03 -1.36
CA THR A 39 44.92 31.79 -1.03
C THR A 39 44.08 30.87 -0.16
N VAL A 40 44.00 31.13 1.13
CA VAL A 40 43.02 30.50 2.02
C VAL A 40 41.65 30.97 1.54
N LEU A 41 40.96 30.10 0.78
CA LEU A 41 39.55 30.20 0.61
C LEU A 41 38.96 29.96 2.00
N THR A 42 38.64 31.05 2.68
CA THR A 42 37.75 30.98 3.84
C THR A 42 36.40 30.51 3.28
N ASP A 43 36.11 29.20 3.39
CA ASP A 43 34.76 28.70 3.28
C ASP A 43 33.90 29.52 4.24
N GLN A 44 33.06 30.38 3.69
CA GLN A 44 32.03 31.06 4.49
C GLN A 44 31.05 29.96 4.89
N VAL A 45 31.18 29.48 6.11
CA VAL A 45 30.19 28.60 6.72
C VAL A 45 28.85 29.32 6.64
N ALA A 46 27.88 28.77 5.94
CA ALA A 46 26.56 29.33 5.84
C ALA A 46 26.00 29.58 7.26
N THR A 47 25.63 30.81 7.54
CA THR A 47 25.15 31.23 8.87
C THR A 47 23.64 31.00 9.05
N THR A 48 22.95 30.52 8.01
CA THR A 48 21.51 30.27 7.99
C THR A 48 21.20 28.95 7.33
N ALA A 49 20.00 28.43 7.61
CA ALA A 49 19.37 27.29 6.96
C ALA A 49 17.92 27.64 6.59
N GLY A 50 17.41 27.02 5.53
CA GLY A 50 16.01 27.14 5.11
C GLY A 50 15.18 25.98 5.64
N LEU A 51 13.96 26.27 6.09
CA LEU A 51 12.96 25.28 6.48
C LEU A 51 11.61 25.63 5.86
N THR A 52 11.08 24.76 5.02
CA THR A 52 9.70 24.88 4.52
C THR A 52 8.79 23.97 5.34
N VAL A 53 7.80 24.55 6.01
CA VAL A 53 6.78 23.83 6.79
C VAL A 53 5.52 23.72 5.96
N GLN A 54 5.06 22.49 5.69
CA GLN A 54 3.83 22.19 4.93
C GLN A 54 3.00 21.19 5.76
N THR A 55 1.92 21.64 6.36
CA THR A 55 1.06 20.78 7.18
C THR A 55 -0.08 20.17 6.37
N THR A 56 -0.59 19.05 6.83
CA THR A 56 -1.87 18.47 6.41
C THR A 56 -2.81 18.45 7.61
N PRO A 57 -3.94 19.22 7.57
CA PRO A 57 -4.33 20.17 6.52
C PRO A 57 -3.40 21.40 6.46
N PRO A 58 -3.41 22.13 5.34
CA PRO A 58 -2.70 23.41 5.26
C PRO A 58 -3.38 24.48 6.12
N GLY A 59 -2.65 25.54 6.44
CA GLY A 59 -3.20 26.67 7.20
C GLY A 59 -2.95 26.61 8.71
N ALA A 60 -2.27 25.60 9.21
CA ALA A 60 -1.90 25.53 10.63
C ALA A 60 -0.96 26.68 11.02
N LEU A 61 -1.18 27.28 12.17
CA LEU A 61 -0.29 28.27 12.76
C LEU A 61 1.05 27.61 13.11
N VAL A 62 2.13 28.19 12.63
CA VAL A 62 3.52 27.74 12.86
C VAL A 62 4.17 28.70 13.85
N ALA A 63 4.66 28.17 14.97
CA ALA A 63 5.54 28.87 15.89
C ALA A 63 6.90 28.18 15.94
N VAL A 64 7.99 28.95 15.99
CA VAL A 64 9.35 28.46 16.11
C VAL A 64 9.97 29.04 17.36
N ASP A 65 10.48 28.19 18.23
CA ASP A 65 11.07 28.54 19.53
C ASP A 65 10.14 29.42 20.38
N GLY A 66 8.83 29.09 20.36
CA GLY A 66 7.76 29.81 21.04
C GLY A 66 7.29 31.08 20.35
N ALA A 67 7.91 31.53 19.26
CA ALA A 67 7.50 32.73 18.53
C ALA A 67 6.63 32.38 17.30
N PRO A 68 5.42 32.95 17.13
CA PRO A 68 4.59 32.70 15.95
C PRO A 68 5.25 33.29 14.70
N ARG A 69 5.23 32.49 13.60
CA ARG A 69 5.90 32.81 12.33
C ARG A 69 4.93 32.99 11.16
N GLY A 70 3.72 32.48 11.26
CA GLY A 70 2.70 32.51 10.20
C GLY A 70 1.96 31.19 10.08
N ASN A 71 1.29 30.98 8.96
CA ASN A 71 0.52 29.77 8.70
C ASN A 71 1.17 28.95 7.60
N SER A 72 1.09 27.61 7.70
CA SER A 72 1.57 26.69 6.67
C SER A 72 0.70 26.77 5.38
N PRO A 73 1.29 26.60 4.16
CA PRO A 73 2.72 26.37 3.91
C PRO A 73 3.54 27.65 4.14
N LEU A 74 4.69 27.50 4.81
CA LEU A 74 5.55 28.64 5.20
C LEU A 74 7.02 28.27 5.04
N THR A 75 7.80 29.12 4.37
CA THR A 75 9.27 28.98 4.28
C THR A 75 9.92 29.94 5.24
N LEU A 76 10.85 29.43 6.04
CA LEU A 76 11.56 30.12 7.10
C LEU A 76 13.07 30.10 6.84
N THR A 77 13.74 31.18 7.16
CA THR A 77 15.21 31.22 7.27
C THR A 77 15.56 31.26 8.76
N LEU A 78 16.25 30.21 9.24
CA LEU A 78 16.59 29.98 10.65
C LEU A 78 18.10 29.89 10.83
N ALA A 79 18.59 30.03 12.04
CA ALA A 79 19.98 29.73 12.37
C ALA A 79 20.20 28.20 12.27
N PRO A 80 21.40 27.70 11.99
CA PRO A 80 21.71 26.29 12.20
C PRO A 80 21.58 25.91 13.68
N GLY A 81 21.03 24.71 13.93
CA GLY A 81 20.81 24.23 15.29
C GLY A 81 19.45 23.56 15.47
N GLY A 82 19.13 23.18 16.70
CA GLY A 82 17.82 22.64 17.06
C GLY A 82 16.79 23.73 17.25
N HIS A 83 15.63 23.61 16.57
CA HIS A 83 14.50 24.52 16.68
C HIS A 83 13.25 23.75 17.08
N GLN A 84 12.52 24.25 18.06
CA GLN A 84 11.22 23.72 18.43
C GLN A 84 10.14 24.29 17.50
N ILE A 85 9.52 23.42 16.70
CA ILE A 85 8.42 23.78 15.81
C ILE A 85 7.12 23.37 16.48
N ALA A 86 6.26 24.35 16.80
CA ALA A 86 4.92 24.10 17.33
C ALA A 86 3.87 24.47 16.28
N LEU A 87 2.91 23.57 16.08
CA LEU A 87 1.85 23.67 15.08
C LEU A 87 0.50 23.57 15.77
N SER A 88 -0.46 24.41 15.35
CA SER A 88 -1.83 24.35 15.85
C SER A 88 -2.83 24.75 14.77
N ALA A 89 -3.96 24.04 14.72
CA ALA A 89 -5.10 24.32 13.87
C ALA A 89 -6.38 24.01 14.63
N ALA A 90 -7.46 24.74 14.33
CA ALA A 90 -8.76 24.52 14.98
C ALA A 90 -9.28 23.12 14.58
N GLY A 91 -9.74 22.34 15.57
CA GLY A 91 -10.19 20.96 15.37
C GLY A 91 -9.08 19.93 15.30
N TYR A 92 -7.82 20.31 15.53
CA TYR A 92 -6.67 19.40 15.49
C TYR A 92 -5.86 19.45 16.78
N ALA A 93 -5.30 18.31 17.17
CA ALA A 93 -4.38 18.24 18.28
C ALA A 93 -3.10 19.05 17.97
N PRO A 94 -2.63 19.92 18.89
CA PRO A 94 -1.39 20.64 18.68
C PRO A 94 -0.20 19.69 18.63
N LEU A 95 0.72 19.94 17.67
CA LEU A 95 1.94 19.16 17.48
C LEU A 95 3.15 20.02 17.80
N THR A 96 4.12 19.48 18.53
CA THR A 96 5.39 20.15 18.82
C THR A 96 6.54 19.17 18.63
N GLU A 97 7.49 19.54 17.74
CA GLU A 97 8.66 18.73 17.43
C GLU A 97 9.93 19.57 17.39
N THR A 98 11.08 18.94 17.62
CA THR A 98 12.38 19.58 17.50
C THR A 98 13.05 19.16 16.20
N ILE A 99 13.36 20.14 15.34
CA ILE A 99 14.04 19.94 14.07
C ILE A 99 15.45 20.51 14.17
N THR A 100 16.46 19.73 13.79
CA THR A 100 17.84 20.18 13.75
C THR A 100 18.23 20.53 12.32
N LEU A 101 18.68 21.76 12.11
CA LEU A 101 19.13 22.27 10.80
C LEU A 101 20.66 22.41 10.76
N LEU A 102 21.27 21.92 9.68
CA LEU A 102 22.69 22.12 9.41
C LEU A 102 22.93 23.45 8.68
N PRO A 103 24.14 24.04 8.79
CA PRO A 103 24.49 25.26 8.05
C PRO A 103 24.25 25.10 6.54
N GLY A 104 23.49 26.02 5.92
CA GLY A 104 23.15 26.00 4.50
C GLY A 104 22.16 24.92 4.08
N GLN A 105 21.57 24.16 4.99
CA GLN A 105 20.57 23.14 4.69
C GLN A 105 19.25 23.79 4.25
N GLU A 106 18.63 23.23 3.21
CA GLU A 106 17.26 23.48 2.81
C GLU A 106 16.42 22.24 3.18
N GLY A 107 15.57 22.36 4.19
CA GLY A 107 14.72 21.27 4.70
C GLY A 107 13.25 21.49 4.35
N ILE A 108 12.51 20.39 4.22
CA ILE A 108 11.04 20.43 4.12
C ILE A 108 10.49 19.57 5.27
N TYR A 109 9.58 20.16 6.05
CA TYR A 109 8.88 19.50 7.15
C TYR A 109 7.40 19.40 6.82
N THR A 110 6.87 18.18 6.69
CA THR A 110 5.51 17.91 6.21
C THR A 110 4.68 17.09 7.21
N PRO A 111 4.40 17.63 8.40
CA PRO A 111 3.61 16.91 9.39
C PRO A 111 2.12 16.87 9.04
N ALA A 112 1.47 15.74 9.35
CA ALA A 112 0.02 15.63 9.40
C ALA A 112 -0.47 15.92 10.82
N LEU A 113 -1.43 16.84 10.96
CA LEU A 113 -2.08 17.11 12.24
C LEU A 113 -3.19 16.09 12.48
N ILE A 114 -3.31 15.65 13.72
CA ILE A 114 -4.32 14.66 14.14
C ILE A 114 -5.61 15.44 14.44
N ASP A 115 -6.68 15.08 13.75
CA ASP A 115 -8.01 15.62 14.05
C ASP A 115 -8.50 15.14 15.42
N ASN A 116 -9.07 16.05 16.21
CA ASN A 116 -9.65 15.77 17.53
C ASN A 116 -11.03 16.43 17.72
N ALA A 117 -11.64 16.93 16.66
CA ALA A 117 -12.97 17.50 16.70
C ALA A 117 -14.01 16.40 16.44
N PRO A 118 -14.99 16.15 17.33
CA PRO A 118 -16.07 15.23 17.03
C PRO A 118 -17.06 15.85 16.03
N PRO A 119 -17.73 15.02 15.19
CA PRO A 119 -18.77 15.47 14.29
C PRO A 119 -19.89 16.23 15.00
N ALA A 120 -20.33 17.33 14.40
CA ALA A 120 -21.52 18.05 14.83
C ALA A 120 -22.76 17.34 14.27
N VAL A 121 -23.57 16.73 15.16
CA VAL A 121 -24.72 15.90 14.82
C VAL A 121 -26.02 16.64 15.10
N THR A 122 -27.01 16.49 14.21
CA THR A 122 -28.38 16.92 14.39
C THR A 122 -29.34 15.76 14.13
N VAL A 123 -30.43 15.69 14.90
CA VAL A 123 -31.52 14.74 14.69
C VAL A 123 -32.86 15.45 14.79
N THR A 124 -33.75 15.20 13.84
CA THR A 124 -35.08 15.81 13.75
C THR A 124 -36.11 14.75 13.35
N THR A 125 -37.38 15.04 13.63
CA THR A 125 -38.52 14.23 13.18
C THR A 125 -39.56 15.11 12.51
N THR A 126 -40.27 14.56 11.54
CA THR A 126 -41.36 15.27 10.83
C THR A 126 -42.59 15.47 11.69
N ALA A 127 -42.76 14.70 12.75
CA ALA A 127 -43.88 14.82 13.69
C ALA A 127 -43.38 14.77 15.14
N ARG A 128 -43.96 15.61 16.02
CA ARG A 128 -43.67 15.59 17.46
C ARG A 128 -44.15 14.29 18.13
N GLU A 129 -45.15 13.65 17.54
CA GLU A 129 -45.74 12.39 17.99
C GLU A 129 -45.91 11.51 16.75
N ALA A 130 -45.25 10.34 16.74
CA ALA A 130 -45.40 9.34 15.68
C ALA A 130 -46.71 8.60 15.83
N PRO A 131 -47.63 8.61 14.83
CA PRO A 131 -48.88 7.86 14.94
C PRO A 131 -48.58 6.36 15.06
N TRP A 132 -49.33 5.63 15.97
CA TRP A 132 -49.05 4.21 16.22
C TRP A 132 -49.09 3.34 14.97
N LEU A 133 -50.08 3.58 14.10
CA LEU A 133 -50.25 2.86 12.81
C LEU A 133 -49.85 3.71 11.60
N GLY A 134 -49.25 4.88 11.81
CA GLY A 134 -48.85 5.79 10.76
C GLY A 134 -47.34 5.85 10.58
N GLN A 135 -46.90 6.40 9.45
CA GLN A 135 -45.47 6.62 9.17
C GLN A 135 -44.96 7.85 9.93
N ALA A 136 -43.72 7.72 10.45
CA ALA A 136 -42.94 8.83 10.95
C ALA A 136 -41.59 8.76 10.30
N GLU A 137 -41.04 9.92 9.89
CA GLU A 137 -39.71 10.05 9.34
C GLU A 137 -38.79 10.69 10.38
N ILE A 138 -37.62 10.08 10.58
CA ILE A 138 -36.54 10.62 11.40
C ILE A 138 -35.38 10.96 10.48
N HIS A 139 -34.92 12.19 10.55
CA HIS A 139 -33.78 12.67 9.77
C HIS A 139 -32.62 13.02 10.70
N ALA A 140 -31.44 12.50 10.37
CA ALA A 140 -30.18 12.87 11.02
C ALA A 140 -29.21 13.47 10.00
N ALA A 141 -28.47 14.50 10.45
CA ALA A 141 -27.38 15.08 9.68
C ALA A 141 -26.17 15.28 10.56
N ALA A 142 -24.99 15.10 9.99
CA ALA A 142 -23.73 15.31 10.66
C ALA A 142 -22.70 15.97 9.73
N THR A 143 -21.88 16.87 10.27
CA THR A 143 -20.78 17.55 9.55
C THR A 143 -19.53 17.54 10.38
N ASP A 144 -18.38 17.46 9.71
CA ASP A 144 -17.07 17.42 10.34
C ASP A 144 -15.99 18.04 9.45
N ASN A 145 -14.84 18.43 10.03
CA ASN A 145 -13.71 19.05 9.31
C ASN A 145 -12.89 18.06 8.47
N VAL A 146 -12.92 16.76 8.80
CA VAL A 146 -12.28 15.67 8.02
C VAL A 146 -13.30 14.74 7.34
N GLY A 147 -14.60 15.00 7.59
CA GLY A 147 -15.72 14.28 7.01
C GLY A 147 -16.26 13.14 7.88
N VAL A 148 -17.60 12.94 7.76
CA VAL A 148 -18.32 11.89 8.47
C VAL A 148 -18.21 10.57 7.70
N VAL A 149 -17.77 9.51 8.36
CA VAL A 149 -17.63 8.16 7.75
C VAL A 149 -18.75 7.22 8.14
N GLU A 150 -19.44 7.50 9.25
CA GLU A 150 -20.60 6.72 9.69
C GLU A 150 -21.59 7.61 10.41
N LEU A 151 -22.87 7.48 10.08
CA LEU A 151 -23.98 8.10 10.79
C LEU A 151 -25.02 7.00 11.09
N GLN A 152 -25.36 6.82 12.37
CA GLN A 152 -26.29 5.83 12.86
C GLN A 152 -27.51 6.50 13.49
N LEU A 153 -28.71 5.94 13.28
CA LEU A 153 -29.92 6.23 14.03
C LEU A 153 -30.27 5.02 14.89
N LEU A 154 -30.44 5.25 16.19
CA LEU A 154 -30.83 4.23 17.17
C LEU A 154 -32.12 4.66 17.87
N LEU A 155 -32.97 3.71 18.21
CA LEU A 155 -34.18 3.90 19.05
C LEU A 155 -33.98 3.09 20.33
N ASP A 156 -33.90 3.75 21.48
CA ASP A 156 -33.59 3.15 22.78
C ASP A 156 -32.36 2.20 22.74
N GLY A 157 -31.38 2.53 21.87
CA GLY A 157 -30.15 1.75 21.70
C GLY A 157 -30.19 0.70 20.59
N GLU A 158 -31.36 0.37 20.04
CA GLU A 158 -31.49 -0.54 18.91
C GLU A 158 -31.32 0.22 17.58
N LEU A 159 -30.55 -0.36 16.65
CA LEU A 159 -30.21 0.28 15.38
C LEU A 159 -31.41 0.33 14.43
N LEU A 160 -31.85 1.55 14.06
CA LEU A 160 -32.86 1.77 13.03
C LEU A 160 -32.26 1.84 11.62
N GLY A 161 -31.10 2.44 11.48
CA GLY A 161 -30.43 2.60 10.20
C GLY A 161 -29.03 3.18 10.33
N ALA A 162 -28.21 3.02 9.29
CA ALA A 162 -26.89 3.58 9.21
C ALA A 162 -26.59 4.05 7.78
N ALA A 163 -25.78 5.12 7.66
CA ALA A 163 -25.27 5.63 6.40
C ALA A 163 -23.77 5.89 6.51
N GLN A 164 -23.06 5.75 5.38
CA GLN A 164 -21.64 6.15 5.26
C GLN A 164 -21.52 7.56 4.66
N SER A 165 -22.41 8.45 5.09
CA SER A 165 -22.48 9.84 4.66
C SER A 165 -22.99 10.70 5.81
N GLY A 166 -22.91 12.01 5.66
CA GLY A 166 -23.39 12.96 6.66
C GLY A 166 -24.90 13.10 6.74
N GLU A 167 -25.70 12.32 6.02
CA GLU A 167 -27.17 12.40 6.05
C GLU A 167 -27.79 11.01 6.06
N LEU A 168 -28.84 10.83 6.87
CA LEU A 168 -29.61 9.60 7.01
C LEU A 168 -31.06 9.93 7.31
N SER A 169 -32.00 9.39 6.52
CA SER A 169 -33.44 9.39 6.80
C SER A 169 -33.93 7.95 6.98
N VAL A 170 -34.74 7.75 8.00
CA VAL A 170 -35.40 6.47 8.29
C VAL A 170 -36.88 6.70 8.46
N GLU A 171 -37.68 6.01 7.66
CA GLU A 171 -39.12 5.89 7.86
C GLU A 171 -39.41 4.73 8.78
N LEU A 172 -40.28 4.95 9.76
CA LEU A 172 -40.75 3.89 10.67
C LEU A 172 -42.27 3.96 10.88
N ILE A 173 -42.87 2.80 11.09
CA ILE A 173 -44.22 2.63 11.61
C ILE A 173 -44.06 2.03 13.01
N PRO A 174 -44.45 2.74 14.10
CA PRO A 174 -44.23 2.26 15.46
C PRO A 174 -44.81 0.87 15.75
N ALA A 175 -45.94 0.53 15.16
CA ALA A 175 -46.59 -0.77 15.32
C ALA A 175 -45.79 -1.94 14.74
N ASP A 176 -44.86 -1.69 13.81
CA ASP A 176 -44.05 -2.73 13.17
C ASP A 176 -42.75 -3.00 13.96
N LEU A 177 -42.47 -2.20 15.00
CA LEU A 177 -41.25 -2.34 15.79
C LEU A 177 -41.53 -3.04 17.13
N THR A 178 -40.76 -4.07 17.41
CA THR A 178 -40.83 -4.80 18.68
C THR A 178 -40.32 -3.95 19.84
N GLY A 179 -41.00 -3.94 20.96
CA GLY A 179 -40.61 -3.21 22.16
C GLY A 179 -41.23 -1.83 22.30
N LEU A 180 -41.91 -1.31 21.29
CA LEU A 180 -42.68 -0.07 21.39
C LEU A 180 -44.10 -0.33 21.90
N ALA A 181 -44.70 0.69 22.55
CA ALA A 181 -46.07 0.66 23.03
C ALA A 181 -46.78 1.98 22.67
N PRO A 182 -48.09 1.94 22.38
CA PRO A 182 -48.89 3.15 22.16
C PRO A 182 -48.84 4.07 23.39
N GLY A 183 -48.66 5.37 23.19
CA GLY A 183 -48.55 6.36 24.25
C GLY A 183 -47.18 6.41 24.94
N GLY A 184 -46.23 5.59 24.50
CA GLY A 184 -44.83 5.58 25.01
C GLY A 184 -44.00 6.75 24.50
N VAL A 185 -42.90 7.03 25.22
CA VAL A 185 -41.87 8.01 24.79
C VAL A 185 -40.52 7.29 24.76
N TYR A 186 -39.83 7.36 23.64
CA TYR A 186 -38.60 6.64 23.35
C TYR A 186 -37.48 7.59 22.97
N THR A 187 -36.25 7.19 23.16
CA THR A 187 -35.10 8.03 22.84
C THR A 187 -34.52 7.66 21.46
N VAL A 188 -34.59 8.60 20.53
CA VAL A 188 -33.86 8.51 19.27
C VAL A 188 -32.46 9.09 19.48
N THR A 189 -31.42 8.35 19.14
CA THR A 189 -30.04 8.78 19.17
C THR A 189 -29.47 8.78 17.76
N ALA A 190 -29.03 9.94 17.28
CA ALA A 190 -28.16 10.00 16.11
C ALA A 190 -26.70 10.05 16.59
N ARG A 191 -25.86 9.15 16.08
CA ARG A 191 -24.45 9.06 16.41
C ARG A 191 -23.65 9.07 15.13
N ALA A 192 -22.69 9.98 15.01
CA ALA A 192 -21.77 10.06 13.87
C ALA A 192 -20.34 9.79 14.32
N VAL A 193 -19.55 9.22 13.41
CA VAL A 193 -18.11 9.02 13.53
C VAL A 193 -17.43 9.65 12.32
N ASP A 194 -16.32 10.38 12.55
CA ASP A 194 -15.50 10.97 11.50
C ASP A 194 -14.38 10.02 11.03
N ALA A 195 -13.59 10.47 10.04
CA ALA A 195 -12.47 9.70 9.50
C ALA A 195 -11.30 9.54 10.49
N ALA A 196 -11.21 10.37 11.52
CA ALA A 196 -10.21 10.28 12.59
C ALA A 196 -10.67 9.38 13.76
N GLY A 197 -11.94 8.95 13.75
CA GLY A 197 -12.54 8.10 14.78
C GLY A 197 -13.15 8.87 15.96
N ASN A 198 -13.26 10.21 15.89
CA ASN A 198 -13.99 10.98 16.90
C ASN A 198 -15.49 10.74 16.71
N ALA A 199 -16.24 10.71 17.81
CA ALA A 199 -17.66 10.43 17.78
C ALA A 199 -18.47 11.59 18.39
N GLY A 200 -19.47 12.06 17.64
CA GLY A 200 -20.49 12.99 18.09
C GLY A 200 -21.86 12.31 18.16
N GLN A 201 -22.74 12.81 19.02
CA GLN A 201 -24.11 12.32 19.09
C GLN A 201 -25.09 13.40 19.54
N GLN A 202 -26.34 13.23 19.11
CA GLN A 202 -27.48 14.01 19.57
C GLN A 202 -28.67 13.09 19.82
N THR A 203 -29.48 13.42 20.82
CA THR A 203 -30.69 12.66 21.17
C THR A 203 -31.95 13.50 20.98
N LEU A 204 -33.05 12.81 20.64
CA LEU A 204 -34.38 13.38 20.50
C LEU A 204 -35.38 12.43 21.19
N ALA A 205 -36.35 12.97 21.97
CA ALA A 205 -37.45 12.19 22.47
C ALA A 205 -38.53 12.07 21.39
N LEU A 206 -38.90 10.82 21.05
CA LEU A 206 -39.98 10.47 20.13
C LEU A 206 -41.17 9.98 20.92
N ALA A 207 -42.27 10.74 20.95
CA ALA A 207 -43.54 10.30 21.50
C ALA A 207 -44.27 9.42 20.46
N ILE A 208 -44.86 8.34 20.92
CA ILE A 208 -45.69 7.47 20.10
C ILE A 208 -47.15 7.77 20.44
N GLY A 209 -48.00 7.96 19.43
CA GLY A 209 -49.41 8.24 19.60
C GLY A 209 -50.18 7.05 20.23
N PRO A 210 -51.31 7.34 20.87
CA PRO A 210 -52.18 6.29 21.43
C PRO A 210 -52.77 5.40 20.32
N LEU A 211 -53.27 4.22 20.70
CA LEU A 211 -54.07 3.41 19.79
C LEU A 211 -55.25 4.26 19.28
N PRO A 212 -55.54 4.25 17.96
CA PRO A 212 -56.72 4.93 17.45
C PRO A 212 -57.97 4.29 18.11
N GLU A 213 -58.84 5.12 18.69
CA GLU A 213 -60.11 4.64 19.22
C GLU A 213 -60.93 3.99 18.09
N PRO A 214 -61.59 2.82 18.33
CA PRO A 214 -62.49 2.25 17.35
C PRO A 214 -63.60 3.29 17.11
N GLY A 215 -63.73 3.75 15.88
CA GLY A 215 -64.78 4.67 15.49
C GLY A 215 -66.15 4.04 15.78
N PRO A 216 -67.21 4.87 16.06
CA PRO A 216 -68.55 4.34 16.40
C PRO A 216 -69.04 3.47 15.28
N GLU A 217 -69.37 2.18 15.63
CA GLU A 217 -70.02 1.24 14.73
C GLU A 217 -71.33 1.84 14.27
N SER A 218 -71.49 2.13 12.97
CA SER A 218 -72.81 2.35 12.39
C SER A 218 -73.59 1.03 12.35
N GLY A 219 -74.55 0.88 13.26
CA GLY A 219 -75.37 -0.29 13.33
C GLY A 219 -76.21 -0.52 12.07
N ALA A 220 -76.15 -1.72 11.56
CA ALA A 220 -77.26 -2.32 10.78
C ALA A 220 -77.30 -3.80 11.12
N THR A 221 -78.38 -4.13 11.75
CA THR A 221 -78.90 -5.48 12.00
C THR A 221 -79.05 -6.27 10.71
N ASP A 222 -78.57 -7.53 10.62
CA ASP A 222 -79.50 -8.67 10.48
C ASP A 222 -78.75 -10.01 10.64
N ALA A 223 -79.52 -10.91 11.32
CA ALA A 223 -79.09 -12.23 11.67
C ALA A 223 -79.21 -13.24 10.51
N ALA A 224 -78.31 -14.19 10.43
CA ALA A 224 -78.65 -15.62 10.38
C ALA A 224 -77.44 -16.54 10.10
N ALA A 225 -77.33 -17.56 10.98
CA ALA A 225 -77.01 -18.97 10.76
C ALA A 225 -75.55 -19.41 10.43
N ILE A 226 -75.04 -19.97 11.48
CA ILE A 226 -74.15 -21.15 11.68
C ILE A 226 -73.96 -22.08 10.48
N ALA A 227 -72.67 -22.38 10.14
CA ALA A 227 -72.20 -23.73 9.82
C ALA A 227 -70.68 -23.79 9.88
N THR A 228 -70.21 -24.71 10.69
CA THR A 228 -68.80 -25.14 10.84
C THR A 228 -68.47 -26.33 9.92
N PRO A 229 -67.28 -26.95 9.94
CA PRO A 229 -66.26 -26.82 8.89
C PRO A 229 -65.89 -28.17 8.24
N GLY A 230 -65.09 -28.18 7.22
CA GLY A 230 -64.48 -29.41 6.71
C GLY A 230 -63.52 -29.17 5.55
N PRO A 231 -62.62 -30.06 5.21
CA PRO A 231 -61.23 -29.87 5.07
C PRO A 231 -60.71 -29.83 3.60
N HIS A 232 -59.45 -29.46 3.49
CA HIS A 232 -58.58 -29.53 2.27
C HIS A 232 -58.65 -30.87 1.52
N PRO A 233 -58.37 -30.99 0.22
CA PRO A 233 -57.06 -30.89 -0.44
C PRO A 233 -57.12 -30.50 -1.95
N PRO A 234 -56.11 -30.82 -2.81
CA PRO A 234 -54.77 -30.30 -2.97
C PRO A 234 -54.54 -29.69 -4.38
N ALA A 235 -53.25 -29.34 -4.63
CA ALA A 235 -52.64 -28.77 -5.81
C ALA A 235 -53.05 -29.33 -7.19
N ALA A 236 -52.99 -28.45 -8.20
CA ALA A 236 -52.75 -28.82 -9.58
C ALA A 236 -52.09 -27.69 -10.39
N THR A 237 -51.10 -28.11 -11.06
CA THR A 237 -50.12 -27.69 -12.00
C THR A 237 -50.60 -26.92 -13.26
N ALA A 238 -49.74 -26.01 -13.72
CA ALA A 238 -49.39 -25.65 -15.12
C ALA A 238 -50.39 -24.87 -15.96
N THR A 239 -50.01 -23.86 -16.71
CA THR A 239 -49.29 -23.92 -17.98
C THR A 239 -49.12 -22.50 -18.55
N ALA A 240 -48.02 -22.27 -19.23
CA ALA A 240 -47.61 -21.04 -19.91
C ALA A 240 -48.53 -20.67 -21.07
N ALA A 241 -48.66 -19.39 -21.36
CA ALA A 241 -48.95 -18.89 -22.69
C ALA A 241 -48.29 -17.53 -22.95
N THR A 242 -47.49 -17.54 -23.95
CA THR A 242 -46.74 -16.47 -24.64
C THR A 242 -47.69 -15.55 -25.42
N THR A 243 -47.52 -14.24 -25.35
CA THR A 243 -47.75 -13.33 -26.49
C THR A 243 -46.95 -12.06 -26.35
N ALA A 244 -46.17 -11.75 -27.42
CA ALA A 244 -45.51 -10.50 -27.66
C ALA A 244 -46.28 -9.70 -28.75
N PRO A 245 -45.80 -8.59 -29.28
CA PRO A 245 -45.89 -7.23 -28.75
C PRO A 245 -46.71 -6.32 -29.69
N THR A 246 -47.07 -5.13 -29.21
CA THR A 246 -47.61 -4.09 -30.12
C THR A 246 -46.99 -2.73 -29.88
N ALA A 247 -46.76 -2.05 -31.00
CA ALA A 247 -45.91 -0.91 -31.22
C ALA A 247 -46.38 0.42 -30.59
N ALA A 248 -45.42 1.34 -30.57
CA ALA A 248 -45.50 2.76 -30.18
C ALA A 248 -46.41 3.63 -31.08
N PRO A 249 -46.73 4.82 -30.64
CA PRO A 249 -46.80 5.95 -31.55
C PRO A 249 -45.84 7.08 -31.21
N THR A 250 -45.22 7.55 -32.24
CA THR A 250 -44.44 8.78 -32.46
C THR A 250 -45.30 10.03 -32.22
N THR A 251 -44.74 11.07 -31.58
CA THR A 251 -45.16 12.45 -31.77
C THR A 251 -43.96 13.40 -31.96
N SER A 252 -44.07 14.23 -32.95
CA SER A 252 -43.17 15.21 -33.50
C SER A 252 -43.19 16.56 -32.74
N PRO A 253 -42.26 17.50 -33.06
CA PRO A 253 -41.76 18.53 -32.11
C PRO A 253 -42.51 19.87 -32.21
N THR A 254 -42.42 20.67 -31.15
CA THR A 254 -42.93 22.03 -31.07
C THR A 254 -41.78 23.06 -31.13
N PRO A 255 -42.02 24.26 -31.68
CA PRO A 255 -40.99 25.16 -32.24
C PRO A 255 -40.33 26.14 -31.23
N VAL A 256 -39.12 26.57 -31.61
CA VAL A 256 -38.26 27.57 -30.95
C VAL A 256 -38.75 28.99 -31.26
N PRO A 257 -38.77 29.94 -30.27
CA PRO A 257 -39.00 31.37 -30.53
C PRO A 257 -37.68 32.10 -30.87
N PRO A 258 -37.74 33.26 -31.54
CA PRO A 258 -36.62 33.92 -32.17
C PRO A 258 -35.74 34.79 -31.24
N ALA A 259 -34.48 34.89 -31.64
CA ALA A 259 -33.43 35.66 -30.99
C ALA A 259 -33.59 37.19 -31.18
N THR A 260 -33.29 37.97 -30.14
CA THR A 260 -33.16 39.42 -30.13
C THR A 260 -31.67 39.83 -30.27
N PRO A 261 -31.37 40.97 -30.93
CA PRO A 261 -30.02 41.30 -31.37
C PRO A 261 -29.17 41.92 -30.24
N SER A 262 -27.89 41.49 -30.21
CA SER A 262 -26.83 41.96 -29.36
C SER A 262 -26.18 43.25 -29.90
N VAL A 263 -25.95 44.18 -29.01
CA VAL A 263 -25.18 45.41 -29.22
C VAL A 263 -23.70 45.11 -28.96
N ALA A 264 -22.80 45.50 -29.87
CA ALA A 264 -21.35 45.36 -29.71
C ALA A 264 -20.77 46.39 -28.75
N PRO A 265 -19.81 46.04 -27.90
CA PRO A 265 -18.94 46.99 -27.26
C PRO A 265 -17.57 47.12 -27.91
N THR A 266 -17.07 48.29 -27.81
CA THR A 266 -15.88 48.95 -28.30
C THR A 266 -14.57 48.28 -27.92
N ALA A 267 -13.57 48.34 -28.79
CA ALA A 267 -12.21 47.84 -28.67
C ALA A 267 -11.46 48.36 -27.44
N ALA A 268 -10.73 47.50 -26.76
CA ALA A 268 -9.71 47.77 -25.76
C ALA A 268 -8.34 47.22 -26.21
N PRO A 269 -7.22 47.70 -25.67
CA PRO A 269 -5.93 47.70 -26.36
C PRO A 269 -5.18 46.38 -26.37
N THR A 270 -4.37 46.23 -27.42
CA THR A 270 -3.48 45.11 -27.73
C THR A 270 -2.52 44.77 -26.59
N ALA A 271 -2.71 43.62 -25.92
CA ALA A 271 -1.73 43.03 -25.05
C ALA A 271 -0.80 42.13 -25.84
N VAL A 272 0.50 42.38 -25.69
CA VAL A 272 1.57 41.56 -26.27
C VAL A 272 1.46 40.14 -25.73
N ALA A 273 1.19 39.19 -26.58
CA ALA A 273 1.13 37.77 -26.25
C ALA A 273 2.56 37.27 -26.01
N THR A 274 2.95 37.10 -24.76
CA THR A 274 4.09 36.25 -24.38
C THR A 274 3.64 34.82 -24.58
N ALA A 275 4.28 34.11 -25.52
CA ALA A 275 4.05 32.70 -25.77
C ALA A 275 4.46 31.89 -24.52
N ALA A 276 3.55 31.66 -23.61
CA ALA A 276 3.64 30.61 -22.61
C ALA A 276 3.42 29.28 -23.36
N ALA A 277 4.48 28.49 -23.43
CA ALA A 277 4.38 27.10 -23.88
C ALA A 277 3.34 26.40 -23.00
N THR A 278 2.21 26.05 -23.58
CA THR A 278 1.18 25.24 -22.95
C THR A 278 1.78 23.86 -22.71
N ALA A 279 2.29 23.62 -21.50
CA ALA A 279 2.51 22.26 -21.02
C ALA A 279 1.13 21.61 -21.03
N ALA A 280 0.95 20.58 -21.88
CA ALA A 280 -0.25 19.77 -21.84
C ALA A 280 -0.43 19.30 -20.39
N ALA A 281 -1.53 19.70 -19.76
CA ALA A 281 -1.84 19.27 -18.40
C ALA A 281 -1.83 17.74 -18.40
N ALA A 282 -1.01 17.14 -17.52
CA ALA A 282 -0.98 15.70 -17.31
C ALA A 282 -2.41 15.24 -17.00
N ALA A 283 -2.87 14.18 -17.63
CA ALA A 283 -4.17 13.61 -17.31
C ALA A 283 -4.13 13.14 -15.85
N ALA A 284 -4.99 13.71 -14.99
CA ALA A 284 -5.07 13.36 -13.58
C ALA A 284 -5.35 11.87 -13.41
N THR A 285 -4.87 11.31 -12.30
CA THR A 285 -5.24 9.96 -11.87
C THR A 285 -6.73 9.96 -11.52
N SER A 286 -7.47 8.98 -12.02
CA SER A 286 -8.88 8.80 -11.69
C SER A 286 -9.05 7.81 -10.54
N LEU A 287 -10.10 8.00 -9.75
CA LEU A 287 -10.60 7.05 -8.77
C LEU A 287 -12.06 6.74 -9.08
N ARG A 288 -12.40 5.46 -9.08
CA ARG A 288 -13.81 5.01 -9.12
C ARG A 288 -14.04 3.90 -8.11
N VAL A 289 -15.22 3.89 -7.53
CA VAL A 289 -15.70 2.81 -6.67
C VAL A 289 -16.58 1.89 -7.52
N THR A 290 -16.30 0.59 -7.46
CA THR A 290 -17.03 -0.45 -8.19
C THR A 290 -17.08 -1.72 -7.34
N SER A 291 -17.37 -2.85 -7.94
CA SER A 291 -17.38 -4.15 -7.25
C SER A 291 -16.80 -5.25 -8.13
N VAL A 292 -16.38 -6.33 -7.47
CA VAL A 292 -15.98 -7.59 -8.10
C VAL A 292 -16.72 -8.74 -7.41
N THR A 293 -17.20 -9.72 -8.18
CA THR A 293 -17.81 -10.92 -7.63
C THR A 293 -16.83 -12.08 -7.72
N ILE A 294 -16.50 -12.67 -6.58
CA ILE A 294 -15.54 -13.79 -6.47
C ILE A 294 -16.24 -14.96 -5.80
N PRO A 295 -16.15 -16.19 -6.36
CA PRO A 295 -16.57 -17.40 -5.65
C PRO A 295 -15.87 -17.48 -4.30
N THR A 296 -16.63 -17.58 -3.22
CA THR A 296 -16.11 -17.55 -1.85
C THR A 296 -16.70 -18.67 -1.02
N TYR A 297 -15.86 -19.44 -0.36
CA TYR A 297 -16.30 -20.45 0.58
C TYR A 297 -16.90 -19.81 1.83
N PRO A 298 -18.04 -20.28 2.37
CA PRO A 298 -18.74 -19.65 3.49
C PRO A 298 -18.03 -19.96 4.84
N TYR A 299 -16.83 -19.42 5.04
CA TYR A 299 -16.00 -19.65 6.22
C TYR A 299 -16.39 -18.78 7.44
N THR A 300 -16.98 -17.62 7.23
CA THR A 300 -17.19 -16.59 8.26
C THR A 300 -18.05 -17.08 9.43
N ARG A 301 -19.03 -17.97 9.18
CA ARG A 301 -19.86 -18.57 10.23
C ARG A 301 -19.13 -19.53 11.17
N TYR A 302 -17.90 -19.92 10.82
CA TYR A 302 -17.04 -20.79 11.63
C TYR A 302 -15.94 -20.01 12.34
N LEU A 303 -15.96 -18.68 12.25
CA LEU A 303 -15.03 -17.82 12.94
C LEU A 303 -15.53 -17.50 14.34
N SER A 304 -14.61 -17.49 15.29
CA SER A 304 -14.87 -17.07 16.67
C SER A 304 -13.82 -16.04 17.11
N PRO A 305 -14.22 -14.99 17.85
CA PRO A 305 -13.27 -14.07 18.45
C PRO A 305 -12.36 -14.77 19.46
N ALA A 306 -11.08 -14.43 19.42
CA ALA A 306 -10.06 -14.89 20.35
C ALA A 306 -9.09 -13.73 20.64
N ILE A 307 -8.18 -13.96 21.57
CA ILE A 307 -7.09 -13.04 21.91
C ILE A 307 -5.76 -13.78 21.85
N ASP A 308 -4.70 -13.09 21.45
CA ASP A 308 -3.33 -13.55 21.60
C ASP A 308 -2.71 -12.93 22.86
N PRO A 309 -2.54 -13.69 23.94
CA PRO A 309 -1.99 -13.17 25.19
C PRO A 309 -0.51 -12.83 25.07
N THR A 310 0.22 -13.39 24.11
CA THR A 310 1.65 -13.09 23.88
C THR A 310 1.86 -11.71 23.28
N LEU A 311 0.80 -11.14 22.69
CA LEU A 311 0.77 -9.82 22.06
C LEU A 311 -0.10 -8.81 22.85
N GLY A 312 -0.14 -8.92 24.18
CA GLY A 312 -0.90 -8.00 25.02
C GLY A 312 -2.42 -8.14 24.87
N ASN A 313 -2.90 -9.36 24.64
CA ASN A 313 -4.29 -9.70 24.36
C ASN A 313 -4.79 -9.12 23.03
N TYR A 314 -3.95 -9.15 22.00
CA TYR A 314 -4.33 -8.71 20.65
C TYR A 314 -5.51 -9.54 20.12
N PRO A 315 -6.59 -8.92 19.64
CA PRO A 315 -7.75 -9.64 19.15
C PRO A 315 -7.47 -10.28 17.78
N LEU A 316 -7.98 -11.49 17.58
CA LEU A 316 -7.92 -12.21 16.31
C LEU A 316 -9.19 -13.06 16.13
N LEU A 317 -9.34 -13.60 14.93
CA LEU A 317 -10.37 -14.58 14.64
C LEU A 317 -9.72 -15.96 14.50
N ILE A 318 -10.30 -16.95 15.15
CA ILE A 318 -9.92 -18.36 14.99
C ILE A 318 -10.96 -19.10 14.18
N LEU A 319 -10.52 -20.05 13.36
CA LEU A 319 -11.37 -20.87 12.52
C LEU A 319 -11.63 -22.22 13.20
N ASP A 320 -12.90 -22.56 13.46
CA ASP A 320 -13.29 -23.94 13.74
C ASP A 320 -13.19 -24.75 12.44
N ARG A 321 -11.98 -25.22 12.15
CA ARG A 321 -11.68 -25.97 10.93
C ARG A 321 -12.45 -27.27 10.87
N ALA A 322 -12.63 -27.97 12.00
CA ALA A 322 -13.33 -29.23 12.03
C ALA A 322 -14.79 -29.07 11.64
N ALA A 323 -15.47 -28.07 12.18
CA ALA A 323 -16.86 -27.76 11.81
C ALA A 323 -16.97 -27.26 10.36
N TYR A 324 -15.99 -26.45 9.91
CA TYR A 324 -15.93 -25.97 8.53
C TYR A 324 -15.81 -27.13 7.53
N GLU A 325 -14.85 -28.03 7.70
CA GLU A 325 -14.63 -29.17 6.82
C GLU A 325 -15.77 -30.18 6.87
N ALA A 326 -16.33 -30.45 8.05
CA ALA A 326 -17.47 -31.35 8.21
C ALA A 326 -18.73 -30.87 7.47
N SER A 327 -18.85 -29.56 7.20
CA SER A 327 -19.96 -28.98 6.45
C SER A 327 -19.85 -29.22 4.94
N SER A 328 -18.72 -29.74 4.44
CA SER A 328 -18.43 -29.90 3.00
C SER A 328 -18.76 -28.63 2.21
N PRO A 329 -18.18 -27.49 2.56
CA PRO A 329 -18.58 -26.20 2.02
C PRO A 329 -18.35 -26.13 0.51
N GLN A 330 -19.22 -25.42 -0.18
CA GLN A 330 -19.08 -25.09 -1.60
C GLN A 330 -18.98 -23.57 -1.76
N PRO A 331 -18.20 -23.06 -2.72
CA PRO A 331 -18.09 -21.63 -2.93
C PRO A 331 -19.41 -21.06 -3.48
N VAL A 332 -19.75 -19.85 -3.02
CA VAL A 332 -20.87 -19.08 -3.51
C VAL A 332 -20.39 -17.73 -4.04
N PRO A 333 -21.07 -17.12 -5.01
CA PRO A 333 -20.72 -15.78 -5.48
C PRO A 333 -20.87 -14.77 -4.34
N VAL A 334 -19.79 -14.06 -4.02
CA VAL A 334 -19.77 -12.94 -3.07
C VAL A 334 -19.27 -11.70 -3.79
N THR A 335 -20.00 -10.59 -3.64
CA THR A 335 -19.63 -9.32 -4.25
C THR A 335 -18.89 -8.46 -3.25
N TYR A 336 -17.67 -8.07 -3.61
CA TYR A 336 -16.77 -7.23 -2.82
C TYR A 336 -16.65 -5.84 -3.44
N LYS A 337 -16.52 -4.83 -2.60
CA LYS A 337 -16.21 -3.46 -3.02
C LYS A 337 -14.79 -3.38 -3.60
N LEU A 338 -14.65 -2.64 -4.70
CA LEU A 338 -13.39 -2.44 -5.37
C LEU A 338 -13.12 -0.95 -5.60
N LEU A 339 -11.99 -0.44 -5.11
CA LEU A 339 -11.52 0.91 -5.36
C LEU A 339 -10.50 0.84 -6.51
N VAL A 340 -10.78 1.51 -7.61
CA VAL A 340 -9.93 1.46 -8.81
C VAL A 340 -9.28 2.81 -9.03
N LEU A 341 -7.95 2.86 -8.93
CA LEU A 341 -7.10 3.99 -9.27
C LEU A 341 -6.54 3.76 -10.67
N GLU A 342 -6.62 4.75 -11.52
CA GLU A 342 -6.12 4.61 -12.90
C GLU A 342 -5.44 5.89 -13.37
N ASN A 343 -4.22 5.73 -13.88
CA ASN A 343 -3.48 6.77 -14.57
C ASN A 343 -3.13 6.36 -16.01
N LYS A 344 -2.19 7.05 -16.64
CA LYS A 344 -1.74 6.74 -18.00
C LYS A 344 -1.20 5.32 -18.17
N TYR A 345 -0.49 4.78 -17.18
CA TYR A 345 0.28 3.53 -17.30
C TYR A 345 -0.25 2.38 -16.44
N LEU A 346 -0.90 2.69 -15.33
CA LEU A 346 -1.36 1.69 -14.37
C LEU A 346 -2.85 1.78 -14.12
N ARG A 347 -3.45 0.62 -13.87
CA ARG A 347 -4.74 0.47 -13.19
C ARG A 347 -4.51 -0.40 -11.95
N LEU A 348 -4.74 0.18 -10.78
CA LEU A 348 -4.69 -0.52 -9.49
C LEU A 348 -6.11 -0.74 -8.99
N SER A 349 -6.37 -1.91 -8.41
CA SER A 349 -7.62 -2.20 -7.72
C SER A 349 -7.34 -2.58 -6.28
N ILE A 350 -8.08 -1.99 -5.34
CA ILE A 350 -7.91 -2.23 -3.90
C ILE A 350 -9.18 -2.89 -3.37
N LEU A 351 -9.04 -3.97 -2.58
CA LEU A 351 -10.12 -4.70 -1.89
C LEU A 351 -10.12 -4.37 -0.39
N PRO A 352 -10.91 -3.39 0.07
CA PRO A 352 -10.95 -3.04 1.49
C PRO A 352 -11.49 -4.17 2.36
N GLU A 353 -12.47 -4.93 1.88
CA GLU A 353 -13.18 -5.97 2.63
C GLU A 353 -12.35 -7.25 2.85
N LEU A 354 -11.21 -7.38 2.20
CA LEU A 354 -10.27 -8.50 2.35
C LEU A 354 -8.86 -8.01 2.70
N GLY A 355 -8.70 -7.42 3.91
CA GLY A 355 -7.40 -7.00 4.44
C GLY A 355 -6.80 -5.76 3.76
N GLY A 356 -7.61 -4.92 3.09
CA GLY A 356 -7.14 -3.66 2.48
C GLY A 356 -6.16 -3.84 1.32
N ARG A 357 -6.00 -5.03 0.77
CA ARG A 357 -4.97 -5.41 -0.22
C ARG A 357 -5.06 -4.68 -1.54
N VAL A 358 -3.92 -4.49 -2.21
CA VAL A 358 -3.91 -4.13 -3.63
C VAL A 358 -4.13 -5.42 -4.43
N TYR A 359 -5.32 -5.57 -4.99
CA TYR A 359 -5.79 -6.81 -5.60
C TYR A 359 -5.30 -7.00 -7.04
N GLU A 360 -5.23 -5.90 -7.82
CA GLU A 360 -4.76 -5.90 -9.20
C GLU A 360 -3.73 -4.78 -9.41
N CYS A 361 -2.73 -5.04 -10.27
CA CYS A 361 -1.81 -4.05 -10.82
C CYS A 361 -1.66 -4.29 -12.31
N VAL A 362 -2.59 -3.75 -13.11
CA VAL A 362 -2.54 -3.89 -14.56
C VAL A 362 -1.57 -2.87 -15.15
N PHE A 363 -0.56 -3.36 -15.86
CA PHE A 363 0.35 -2.54 -16.66
C PHE A 363 -0.26 -2.30 -18.05
N LYS A 364 -0.87 -1.12 -18.26
CA LYS A 364 -1.65 -0.81 -19.46
C LYS A 364 -0.89 -0.95 -20.79
N PRO A 365 0.45 -0.70 -20.87
CA PRO A 365 1.20 -0.92 -22.12
C PRO A 365 1.30 -2.38 -22.59
N THR A 366 1.13 -3.36 -21.71
CA THR A 366 1.04 -4.78 -22.05
C THR A 366 -0.39 -5.29 -21.92
N GLY A 367 -1.20 -4.68 -21.05
CA GLY A 367 -2.56 -5.09 -20.72
C GLY A 367 -2.63 -6.19 -19.67
N ASN A 368 -1.50 -6.67 -19.17
CA ASN A 368 -1.40 -7.76 -18.23
C ASN A 368 -1.49 -7.27 -16.77
N ASP A 369 -1.99 -8.15 -15.89
CA ASP A 369 -1.98 -7.98 -14.44
C ASP A 369 -0.73 -8.69 -13.89
N GLU A 370 0.06 -7.97 -13.11
CA GLU A 370 1.28 -8.52 -12.51
C GLU A 370 1.00 -9.33 -11.25
N PHE A 371 -0.14 -9.04 -10.59
CA PHE A 371 -0.56 -9.78 -9.42
C PHE A 371 -1.38 -11.01 -9.81
N TYR A 372 -1.11 -12.10 -9.10
CA TYR A 372 -1.98 -13.26 -9.16
C TYR A 372 -3.34 -12.94 -8.54
N ARG A 373 -4.41 -13.34 -9.19
CA ARG A 373 -5.78 -13.28 -8.70
C ARG A 373 -6.31 -14.68 -8.49
N ASN A 374 -6.53 -15.05 -7.24
CA ASN A 374 -7.11 -16.36 -6.97
C ASN A 374 -8.57 -16.41 -7.48
N PRO A 375 -8.95 -17.39 -8.31
CA PRO A 375 -10.32 -17.52 -8.81
C PRO A 375 -11.34 -17.84 -7.71
N VAL A 376 -10.89 -18.19 -6.51
CA VAL A 376 -11.75 -18.55 -5.38
C VAL A 376 -11.15 -18.00 -4.07
N ILE A 377 -12.00 -17.58 -3.14
CA ILE A 377 -11.59 -17.25 -1.77
C ILE A 377 -11.93 -18.44 -0.87
N LYS A 378 -10.91 -19.08 -0.32
CA LYS A 378 -11.10 -20.19 0.65
C LYS A 378 -10.05 -20.16 1.76
N PRO A 379 -10.41 -20.58 3.00
CA PRO A 379 -9.45 -20.67 4.08
C PRO A 379 -8.52 -21.86 3.86
N THR A 380 -7.22 -21.61 3.91
CA THR A 380 -6.17 -22.64 3.86
C THR A 380 -5.74 -23.05 5.26
N GLY A 381 -5.04 -24.17 5.39
CA GLY A 381 -4.38 -24.59 6.63
C GLY A 381 -3.02 -23.91 6.85
N TRP A 382 -2.61 -23.06 5.92
CA TRP A 382 -1.36 -22.30 5.99
C TRP A 382 -1.67 -20.93 6.61
N GLY A 383 -0.99 -20.57 7.64
CA GLY A 383 -1.17 -19.33 8.39
C GLY A 383 -0.04 -19.23 9.40
N PRO A 384 -0.13 -18.35 10.39
CA PRO A 384 0.90 -18.24 11.41
C PRO A 384 1.17 -19.62 12.01
N PRO A 385 2.44 -20.05 12.16
CA PRO A 385 2.79 -21.36 12.68
C PRO A 385 2.31 -21.51 14.13
N SER A 386 1.97 -22.75 14.50
CA SER A 386 1.65 -23.10 15.90
C SER A 386 2.93 -23.26 16.68
N PRO A 387 2.78 -23.24 17.97
CA PRO A 387 2.78 -22.17 18.96
C PRO A 387 3.92 -21.15 18.76
N PRO A 388 3.83 -19.97 19.35
CA PRO A 388 3.03 -19.63 20.53
C PRO A 388 1.61 -19.12 20.25
N TYR A 389 1.13 -19.23 19.02
CA TYR A 389 -0.15 -18.67 18.60
C TYR A 389 -1.35 -19.45 19.14
N PRO A 390 -2.52 -18.81 19.34
CA PRO A 390 -3.74 -19.49 19.78
C PRO A 390 -4.14 -20.63 18.84
N ALA A 391 -4.68 -21.72 19.40
CA ALA A 391 -5.21 -22.81 18.61
C ALA A 391 -6.31 -22.31 17.65
N GLY A 392 -6.29 -22.76 16.41
CA GLY A 392 -7.21 -22.29 15.37
C GLY A 392 -6.83 -20.97 14.71
N ALA A 393 -5.68 -20.36 15.06
CA ALA A 393 -5.16 -19.16 14.39
C ALA A 393 -4.40 -19.49 13.08
N ASN A 394 -4.02 -20.75 12.87
CA ASN A 394 -3.25 -21.20 11.72
C ASN A 394 -4.13 -21.36 10.46
N TRP A 395 -4.67 -20.29 9.97
CA TRP A 395 -5.43 -20.25 8.72
C TRP A 395 -5.19 -18.93 8.00
N TRP A 396 -5.50 -18.90 6.72
CA TRP A 396 -5.26 -17.74 5.85
C TRP A 396 -6.19 -17.80 4.64
N LEU A 397 -6.41 -16.66 3.98
CA LEU A 397 -7.15 -16.54 2.73
C LEU A 397 -6.21 -16.18 1.59
N ALA A 398 -5.92 -17.13 0.72
CA ALA A 398 -5.16 -16.88 -0.50
C ALA A 398 -6.05 -16.15 -1.53
N ALA A 399 -6.21 -14.84 -1.39
CA ALA A 399 -7.02 -14.06 -2.31
C ALA A 399 -6.23 -13.52 -3.52
N GLY A 400 -4.90 -13.47 -3.43
CA GLY A 400 -4.04 -12.85 -4.43
C GLY A 400 -3.72 -11.38 -4.11
N GLY A 401 -2.98 -10.71 -5.02
CA GLY A 401 -2.58 -9.32 -4.87
C GLY A 401 -1.45 -9.09 -3.88
N LEU A 402 -1.31 -7.86 -3.40
CA LEU A 402 -0.36 -7.45 -2.36
C LEU A 402 -1.11 -7.29 -1.04
N GLU A 403 -0.87 -8.17 -0.09
CA GLU A 403 -1.48 -8.15 1.24
C GLU A 403 -0.55 -7.58 2.30
N PHE A 404 -1.12 -7.25 3.48
CA PHE A 404 -0.46 -6.60 4.60
C PHE A 404 -0.59 -7.45 5.86
N GLY A 405 0.52 -8.13 6.24
CA GLY A 405 0.60 -9.00 7.42
C GLY A 405 0.96 -8.24 8.69
N PHE A 406 0.06 -8.27 9.68
CA PHE A 406 0.21 -7.66 10.99
C PHE A 406 -0.70 -8.39 12.01
N PRO A 407 -0.36 -8.52 13.30
CA PRO A 407 0.90 -8.16 13.98
C PRO A 407 1.91 -9.30 14.09
N VAL A 408 1.72 -10.40 13.37
CA VAL A 408 2.60 -11.56 13.32
C VAL A 408 3.14 -11.76 11.91
N GLU A 409 4.12 -12.67 11.76
CA GLU A 409 4.79 -12.95 10.49
C GLU A 409 3.86 -13.50 9.42
N GLU A 410 4.38 -13.50 8.24
CA GLU A 410 3.84 -13.98 6.99
C GLU A 410 2.57 -13.24 6.61
N HIS A 411 1.40 -13.73 7.04
CA HIS A 411 0.11 -13.18 6.67
C HIS A 411 -0.54 -12.32 7.76
N GLY A 412 -0.06 -12.37 9.01
CA GLY A 412 -0.64 -11.63 10.14
C GLY A 412 -1.95 -12.24 10.65
N TYR A 413 -2.86 -11.40 11.18
CA TYR A 413 -4.19 -11.79 11.67
C TYR A 413 -5.35 -11.10 10.95
N GLU A 414 -5.07 -10.14 10.07
CA GLU A 414 -6.10 -9.23 9.55
C GLU A 414 -6.38 -9.38 8.04
N TRP A 415 -5.83 -10.43 7.41
CA TRP A 415 -5.92 -10.65 5.95
C TRP A 415 -7.34 -10.78 5.39
N GLY A 416 -8.29 -11.25 6.17
CA GLY A 416 -9.68 -11.47 5.78
C GLY A 416 -10.66 -10.53 6.47
N ALA A 417 -10.16 -9.61 7.31
CA ALA A 417 -11.00 -8.64 7.98
C ALA A 417 -11.31 -7.45 7.03
N PRO A 418 -12.49 -6.85 7.12
CA PRO A 418 -12.75 -5.58 6.47
C PRO A 418 -11.89 -4.48 7.09
N TRP A 419 -11.13 -3.78 6.24
CA TRP A 419 -10.38 -2.58 6.62
C TRP A 419 -11.18 -1.32 6.26
N GLY A 420 -11.04 -0.28 7.07
CA GLY A 420 -11.51 1.05 6.71
C GLY A 420 -10.69 1.61 5.54
N TYR A 421 -11.24 2.60 4.81
CA TYR A 421 -10.50 3.27 3.76
C TYR A 421 -10.89 4.74 3.63
N VAL A 422 -9.92 5.58 3.24
CA VAL A 422 -10.13 6.99 2.93
C VAL A 422 -9.39 7.31 1.63
N PRO A 423 -10.10 7.73 0.57
CA PRO A 423 -9.48 8.23 -0.64
C PRO A 423 -9.20 9.73 -0.54
N VAL A 424 -8.05 10.17 -1.08
CA VAL A 424 -7.62 11.57 -1.10
C VAL A 424 -7.13 11.94 -2.49
N ALA A 425 -7.71 12.99 -3.07
CA ALA A 425 -7.17 13.61 -4.28
C ALA A 425 -5.98 14.50 -3.91
N LEU A 426 -4.85 14.31 -4.59
CA LEU A 426 -3.62 15.05 -4.31
C LEU A 426 -3.49 16.28 -5.21
N ALA A 427 -2.76 17.29 -4.74
CA ALA A 427 -2.60 18.57 -5.45
C ALA A 427 -1.87 18.43 -6.80
N ASP A 428 -1.06 17.38 -6.99
CA ASP A 428 -0.37 17.07 -8.24
C ASP A 428 -1.25 16.32 -9.26
N GLY A 429 -2.53 16.09 -8.94
CA GLY A 429 -3.47 15.32 -9.75
C GLY A 429 -3.40 13.81 -9.50
N GLY A 430 -2.63 13.36 -8.52
CA GLY A 430 -2.59 11.97 -8.06
C GLY A 430 -3.76 11.63 -7.15
N VAL A 431 -3.87 10.34 -6.83
CA VAL A 431 -4.82 9.82 -5.83
C VAL A 431 -4.08 8.95 -4.83
N MET A 432 -4.37 9.16 -3.56
CA MET A 432 -3.97 8.30 -2.45
C MET A 432 -5.22 7.63 -1.87
N VAL A 433 -5.11 6.35 -1.56
CA VAL A 433 -6.10 5.62 -0.75
C VAL A 433 -5.38 5.13 0.50
N SER A 434 -5.82 5.59 1.65
CA SER A 434 -5.41 5.03 2.94
C SER A 434 -6.34 3.88 3.28
N VAL A 435 -5.81 2.68 3.50
CA VAL A 435 -6.53 1.55 4.08
C VAL A 435 -6.02 1.30 5.50
N PHE A 436 -6.88 0.90 6.43
CA PHE A 436 -6.47 0.77 7.83
C PHE A 436 -7.26 -0.30 8.58
N THR A 437 -6.57 -0.95 9.54
CA THR A 437 -7.20 -1.91 10.45
C THR A 437 -8.12 -1.18 11.43
N GLN A 438 -9.23 -1.82 11.79
CA GLN A 438 -10.19 -1.22 12.70
C GLN A 438 -9.79 -1.41 14.16
N GLY A 439 -9.97 -0.35 14.97
CA GLY A 439 -9.81 -0.37 16.41
C GLY A 439 -8.71 0.56 16.96
N PRO A 440 -9.00 1.86 17.13
CA PRO A 440 -8.01 2.87 17.58
C PRO A 440 -7.51 2.67 19.02
N ARG A 441 -8.10 1.74 19.77
CA ARG A 441 -7.69 1.43 21.15
C ARG A 441 -6.66 0.30 21.26
N ARG A 442 -6.22 -0.25 20.14
CA ARG A 442 -5.19 -1.28 20.05
C ARG A 442 -4.14 -0.87 19.04
N PRO A 443 -2.95 -1.48 19.02
CA PRO A 443 -2.01 -1.25 17.92
C PRO A 443 -2.66 -1.52 16.56
N TYR A 444 -2.44 -0.63 15.62
CA TYR A 444 -3.11 -0.64 14.34
C TYR A 444 -2.16 -0.21 13.19
N VAL A 445 -2.60 -0.47 11.99
CA VAL A 445 -1.86 -0.15 10.76
C VAL A 445 -2.71 0.74 9.88
N VAL A 446 -2.08 1.73 9.28
CA VAL A 446 -2.58 2.49 8.13
C VAL A 446 -1.62 2.24 6.97
N VAL A 447 -2.12 1.94 5.79
CA VAL A 447 -1.31 1.80 4.58
C VAL A 447 -1.82 2.78 3.54
N GLU A 448 -0.98 3.74 3.18
CA GLU A 448 -1.25 4.71 2.13
C GLU A 448 -0.77 4.16 0.78
N ILE A 449 -1.69 3.99 -0.16
CA ILE A 449 -1.42 3.52 -1.51
C ILE A 449 -1.62 4.71 -2.45
N THR A 450 -0.53 5.19 -3.08
CA THR A 450 -0.57 6.40 -3.90
C THR A 450 -0.23 6.09 -5.35
N LEU A 451 -1.06 6.60 -6.26
CA LEU A 451 -0.82 6.59 -7.68
C LEU A 451 -0.79 8.03 -8.21
N ALA A 452 0.40 8.50 -8.61
CA ALA A 452 0.57 9.81 -9.23
C ALA A 452 0.27 9.78 -10.74
N PRO A 453 0.00 10.94 -11.40
CA PRO A 453 -0.13 11.01 -12.85
C PRO A 453 1.16 10.63 -13.57
N ASP A 454 1.05 10.16 -14.83
CA ASP A 454 2.16 9.98 -15.77
C ASP A 454 3.36 9.14 -15.29
N VAL A 455 3.17 8.29 -14.25
CA VAL A 455 4.18 7.34 -13.77
C VAL A 455 3.69 5.91 -13.88
N ALA A 456 4.62 4.97 -14.07
CA ALA A 456 4.36 3.53 -14.09
C ALA A 456 4.77 2.87 -12.76
N TYR A 457 4.55 3.54 -11.65
CA TYR A 457 4.74 2.98 -10.31
C TYR A 457 3.66 3.47 -9.37
N PHE A 458 3.46 2.75 -8.29
CA PHE A 458 2.70 3.20 -7.13
C PHE A 458 3.56 3.12 -5.88
N THR A 459 3.22 3.91 -4.87
CA THR A 459 3.88 3.83 -3.58
C THR A 459 2.98 3.20 -2.54
N VAL A 460 3.59 2.46 -1.63
CA VAL A 460 2.97 1.88 -0.44
C VAL A 460 3.69 2.46 0.76
N ARG A 461 2.95 3.15 1.62
CA ARG A 461 3.49 3.75 2.83
C ARG A 461 2.77 3.20 4.06
N PRO A 462 3.29 2.14 4.69
CA PRO A 462 2.78 1.66 5.95
C PRO A 462 3.07 2.66 7.07
N ARG A 463 2.12 2.76 8.01
CA ARG A 463 2.25 3.47 9.27
C ARG A 463 1.69 2.58 10.38
N ILE A 464 2.54 2.16 11.30
CA ILE A 464 2.19 1.28 12.41
C ILE A 464 2.18 2.12 13.67
N VAL A 465 1.10 2.07 14.43
CA VAL A 465 0.86 2.91 15.60
C VAL A 465 0.60 2.04 16.82
N ASN A 466 1.29 2.34 17.91
CA ASN A 466 1.05 1.76 19.22
C ASN A 466 0.36 2.80 20.14
N PRO A 467 -0.97 2.80 20.29
CA PRO A 467 -1.68 3.74 21.15
C PRO A 467 -1.65 3.35 22.63
N TRP A 468 -1.05 2.19 22.99
CA TRP A 468 -1.00 1.71 24.37
C TRP A 468 0.01 2.49 25.20
N GLY A 469 -0.22 2.52 26.52
CA GLY A 469 0.72 3.03 27.52
C GLY A 469 1.88 2.07 27.85
N SER A 470 2.04 0.98 27.11
CA SER A 470 3.10 0.00 27.21
C SER A 470 3.73 -0.25 25.85
N SER A 471 4.98 -0.75 25.83
CA SER A 471 5.62 -1.20 24.58
C SER A 471 4.81 -2.32 23.91
N PHE A 472 4.83 -2.33 22.61
CA PHE A 472 4.18 -3.35 21.79
C PHE A 472 5.18 -4.02 20.87
N ARG A 473 5.33 -5.33 21.02
CA ARG A 473 6.13 -6.17 20.11
C ARG A 473 5.25 -6.66 18.97
N PHE A 474 5.75 -6.59 17.75
CA PHE A 474 5.01 -6.98 16.56
C PHE A 474 5.93 -7.43 15.45
N LYS A 475 5.34 -8.03 14.43
CA LYS A 475 5.96 -8.27 13.13
C LYS A 475 5.13 -7.58 12.07
N TRP A 476 5.82 -7.09 11.05
CA TRP A 476 5.20 -6.53 9.86
C TRP A 476 5.84 -7.15 8.64
N TRP A 477 4.98 -7.70 7.80
CA TRP A 477 5.35 -8.22 6.49
C TRP A 477 4.26 -7.92 5.49
N LEU A 478 4.63 -7.51 4.28
CA LEU A 478 3.74 -7.52 3.14
C LEU A 478 4.04 -8.75 2.30
N ASN A 479 3.05 -9.27 1.59
CA ASN A 479 3.20 -10.42 0.69
C ASN A 479 2.53 -10.10 -0.66
N ALA A 480 3.34 -10.07 -1.72
CA ALA A 480 2.86 -9.95 -3.10
C ALA A 480 2.78 -11.34 -3.74
N LEU A 481 1.57 -11.77 -4.08
CA LEU A 481 1.33 -12.96 -4.88
C LEU A 481 1.39 -12.55 -6.36
N LEU A 482 2.36 -13.09 -7.10
CA LEU A 482 2.74 -12.60 -8.43
C LEU A 482 2.59 -13.68 -9.49
N ALA A 483 2.08 -13.26 -10.65
CA ALA A 483 1.98 -14.06 -11.86
C ALA A 483 2.15 -13.16 -13.10
N PRO A 484 3.37 -12.61 -13.34
CA PRO A 484 3.61 -11.70 -14.45
C PRO A 484 3.24 -12.31 -15.81
N GLY A 485 2.67 -11.49 -16.68
CA GLY A 485 2.25 -11.90 -18.02
C GLY A 485 0.75 -12.19 -18.14
N ALA A 486 0.33 -12.74 -19.29
CA ALA A 486 -1.08 -12.85 -19.63
C ALA A 486 -1.83 -14.02 -18.95
N ALA A 487 -1.10 -14.96 -18.33
CA ALA A 487 -1.66 -16.26 -17.99
C ALA A 487 -2.22 -16.39 -16.56
N ASN A 488 -2.13 -15.36 -15.71
CA ASN A 488 -2.44 -15.45 -14.27
C ASN A 488 -1.78 -16.67 -13.59
N ALA A 489 -0.61 -17.07 -14.07
CA ALA A 489 0.21 -18.16 -13.56
C ALA A 489 1.67 -17.93 -13.97
N PRO A 490 2.66 -18.18 -13.08
CA PRO A 490 4.07 -18.03 -13.43
C PRO A 490 4.52 -19.15 -14.40
N GLY A 491 5.44 -18.77 -15.31
CA GLY A 491 6.09 -19.72 -16.20
C GLY A 491 7.43 -20.27 -15.64
N PRO A 492 8.01 -21.32 -16.27
CA PRO A 492 9.30 -21.88 -15.84
C PRO A 492 10.47 -20.92 -16.06
N GLU A 493 10.30 -19.91 -16.91
CA GLU A 493 11.30 -18.89 -17.22
C GLU A 493 11.26 -17.70 -16.25
N LEU A 494 10.33 -17.70 -15.28
CA LEU A 494 10.29 -16.71 -14.23
C LEU A 494 11.56 -16.76 -13.39
N ARG A 495 12.16 -15.60 -13.16
CA ARG A 495 13.36 -15.42 -12.37
C ARG A 495 13.09 -14.54 -11.14
N PHE A 496 13.58 -15.00 -10.00
CA PHE A 496 13.67 -14.17 -8.79
C PHE A 496 14.89 -13.26 -8.87
N ILE A 497 14.69 -11.98 -8.60
CA ILE A 497 15.68 -10.91 -8.66
C ILE A 497 16.01 -10.43 -7.24
N PHE A 498 17.19 -10.79 -6.75
CA PHE A 498 17.71 -10.38 -5.45
C PHE A 498 19.20 -10.03 -5.61
N PRO A 499 19.63 -8.81 -5.24
CA PRO A 499 21.01 -8.33 -5.46
C PRO A 499 21.99 -8.84 -4.38
N THR A 500 21.96 -10.12 -4.10
CA THR A 500 22.79 -10.78 -3.08
C THR A 500 23.50 -12.00 -3.67
N SER A 501 24.51 -12.50 -2.97
CA SER A 501 25.19 -13.76 -3.28
C SER A 501 24.87 -14.89 -2.30
N GLU A 502 24.08 -14.61 -1.25
CA GLU A 502 23.74 -15.57 -0.22
C GLU A 502 22.33 -15.32 0.33
N MET A 503 21.59 -16.41 0.52
CA MET A 503 20.27 -16.46 1.13
C MET A 503 20.31 -17.28 2.43
N THR A 504 19.27 -17.17 3.24
CA THR A 504 18.97 -18.12 4.32
C THR A 504 17.72 -18.89 3.94
N VAL A 505 17.79 -20.22 3.95
CA VAL A 505 16.62 -21.05 3.68
C VAL A 505 15.58 -20.85 4.79
N HIS A 506 14.36 -20.45 4.42
CA HIS A 506 13.21 -20.41 5.32
C HIS A 506 12.57 -21.81 5.43
N SER A 507 12.24 -22.38 4.29
CA SER A 507 11.57 -23.68 4.19
C SER A 507 11.87 -24.32 2.84
N THR A 508 11.95 -25.64 2.79
CA THR A 508 12.10 -26.37 1.52
C THR A 508 11.62 -27.80 1.65
N GLY A 509 11.04 -28.32 0.57
CA GLY A 509 10.77 -29.73 0.38
C GLY A 509 11.85 -30.44 -0.42
N ASP A 510 12.80 -29.73 -1.01
CA ASP A 510 13.87 -30.29 -1.84
C ASP A 510 15.01 -30.80 -0.96
N PRO A 511 15.21 -32.14 -0.85
CA PRO A 511 16.25 -32.72 0.01
C PRO A 511 17.68 -32.41 -0.47
N ALA A 512 17.87 -31.90 -1.69
CA ALA A 512 19.16 -31.49 -2.22
C ALA A 512 19.58 -30.08 -1.77
N LEU A 513 18.68 -29.33 -1.13
CA LEU A 513 18.96 -27.99 -0.60
C LEU A 513 19.28 -28.03 0.90
N PRO A 514 20.00 -27.03 1.42
CA PRO A 514 20.20 -26.88 2.87
C PRO A 514 18.86 -26.77 3.61
N GLY A 515 18.81 -27.26 4.86
CA GLY A 515 17.61 -27.17 5.70
C GLY A 515 17.31 -25.75 6.18
N PRO A 516 16.15 -25.54 6.82
CA PRO A 516 15.77 -24.22 7.36
C PRO A 516 16.82 -23.60 8.27
N GLY A 517 17.03 -22.29 8.17
CA GLY A 517 18.02 -21.52 8.90
C GLY A 517 19.44 -21.62 8.34
N GLN A 518 19.69 -22.47 7.34
CA GLN A 518 21.02 -22.65 6.76
C GLN A 518 21.28 -21.70 5.59
N PRO A 519 22.57 -21.33 5.36
CA PRO A 519 22.95 -20.51 4.22
C PRO A 519 22.79 -21.24 2.89
N LEU A 520 22.41 -20.50 1.86
CA LEU A 520 22.23 -20.96 0.50
C LEU A 520 22.93 -20.00 -0.45
N SER A 521 23.93 -20.49 -1.23
CA SER A 521 24.56 -19.66 -2.26
C SER A 521 23.57 -19.25 -3.32
N TRP A 522 23.63 -17.98 -3.74
CA TRP A 522 22.68 -17.41 -4.68
C TRP A 522 23.38 -16.68 -5.84
N PRO A 523 22.91 -16.74 -7.07
CA PRO A 523 21.77 -17.56 -7.54
C PRO A 523 22.13 -19.04 -7.81
N ILE A 524 23.41 -19.39 -7.80
CA ILE A 524 23.88 -20.75 -8.14
C ILE A 524 24.18 -21.53 -6.87
N PHE A 525 23.52 -22.68 -6.73
CA PHE A 525 23.82 -23.67 -5.69
C PHE A 525 24.02 -25.05 -6.33
N ASP A 526 25.16 -25.67 -6.08
CA ASP A 526 25.57 -26.97 -6.64
C ASP A 526 25.31 -27.07 -8.16
N GLY A 527 25.70 -26.02 -8.91
CA GLY A 527 25.54 -25.92 -10.36
C GLY A 527 24.10 -25.67 -10.85
N ARG A 528 23.12 -25.53 -9.96
CA ARG A 528 21.72 -25.26 -10.26
C ARG A 528 21.43 -23.76 -10.08
N ASP A 529 20.92 -23.10 -11.12
CA ASP A 529 20.47 -21.70 -11.07
C ASP A 529 19.10 -21.61 -10.38
N LEU A 530 19.10 -21.30 -9.10
CA LEU A 530 17.89 -21.18 -8.27
C LEU A 530 17.15 -19.86 -8.46
N SER A 531 17.71 -18.90 -9.22
CA SER A 531 16.92 -17.73 -9.59
C SER A 531 15.78 -18.10 -10.56
N ARG A 532 15.92 -19.17 -11.34
CA ARG A 532 14.93 -19.61 -12.32
C ARG A 532 13.97 -20.63 -11.72
N LEU A 533 12.67 -20.33 -11.72
CA LEU A 533 11.62 -21.18 -11.14
C LEU A 533 11.60 -22.58 -11.75
N GLY A 534 11.81 -22.71 -13.06
CA GLY A 534 11.84 -24.00 -13.76
C GLY A 534 12.94 -24.98 -13.28
N ASN A 535 13.90 -24.49 -12.50
CA ASN A 535 14.95 -25.31 -11.89
C ASN A 535 14.61 -25.79 -10.46
N TRP A 536 13.43 -25.42 -9.92
CA TRP A 536 13.01 -25.84 -8.58
C TRP A 536 12.33 -27.22 -8.62
N ASN A 537 12.84 -28.15 -7.85
CA ASN A 537 12.20 -29.47 -7.75
C ASN A 537 10.92 -29.38 -6.92
N GLN A 538 11.02 -28.85 -5.70
CA GLN A 538 9.92 -28.69 -4.77
C GLN A 538 9.89 -27.24 -4.25
N TYR A 539 8.99 -26.95 -3.31
CA TYR A 539 8.89 -25.62 -2.73
C TYR A 539 10.19 -25.17 -2.07
N LEU A 540 10.41 -23.87 -2.15
CA LEU A 540 11.51 -23.19 -1.51
C LEU A 540 11.07 -21.79 -1.05
N GLY A 541 11.26 -21.52 0.22
CA GLY A 541 11.20 -20.19 0.80
C GLY A 541 12.60 -19.79 1.28
N PHE A 542 13.00 -18.56 1.02
CA PHE A 542 14.30 -18.04 1.42
C PHE A 542 14.24 -16.57 1.79
N PHE A 543 15.08 -16.17 2.75
CA PHE A 543 15.31 -14.76 3.09
C PHE A 543 16.61 -14.29 2.44
N GLU A 544 16.62 -13.06 1.92
CA GLU A 544 17.85 -12.38 1.54
C GLU A 544 18.71 -12.16 2.79
N ARG A 545 19.99 -12.51 2.71
CA ARG A 545 20.94 -12.10 3.76
C ARG A 545 21.40 -10.68 3.47
N PRO A 546 21.14 -9.74 4.39
CA PRO A 546 21.64 -8.39 4.23
C PRO A 546 23.16 -8.44 4.05
N ALA A 547 23.67 -7.69 3.09
CA ALA A 547 25.11 -7.53 2.92
C ALA A 547 25.73 -7.03 4.24
N ALA A 548 26.88 -7.59 4.63
CA ALA A 548 27.56 -7.18 5.85
C ALA A 548 27.78 -5.66 5.83
N GLN A 549 27.53 -5.00 6.96
CA GLN A 549 27.75 -3.55 7.09
C GLN A 549 29.17 -3.20 6.63
N GLY A 550 29.32 -2.32 5.65
CA GLY A 550 30.60 -1.92 5.05
C GLY A 550 30.89 -2.53 3.69
N SER A 551 30.04 -3.37 3.11
CA SER A 551 30.17 -3.82 1.73
C SER A 551 29.94 -2.65 0.75
N PRO A 552 30.67 -2.60 -0.40
CA PRO A 552 30.44 -1.56 -1.41
C PRO A 552 28.99 -1.62 -1.90
N GLY A 553 28.20 -0.58 -1.60
CA GLY A 553 26.77 -0.47 -1.91
C GLY A 553 25.85 -0.47 -0.68
N SER A 554 26.34 -0.74 0.54
CA SER A 554 25.51 -0.86 1.75
C SER A 554 25.23 0.47 2.48
N SER A 555 25.82 1.59 2.09
CA SER A 555 25.55 2.87 2.75
C SER A 555 24.53 3.70 1.97
N GLY A 556 23.26 3.73 2.45
CA GLY A 556 22.23 4.68 2.02
C GLY A 556 21.60 4.43 0.64
N ALA A 557 21.89 3.32 -0.04
CA ALA A 557 21.20 2.95 -1.27
C ALA A 557 19.90 2.21 -0.94
N ALA A 558 18.80 2.55 -1.65
CA ALA A 558 17.57 1.79 -1.57
C ALA A 558 17.81 0.34 -2.01
N GLY A 559 17.30 -0.62 -1.24
CA GLY A 559 17.25 -2.03 -1.64
C GLY A 559 16.24 -2.23 -2.77
N PHE A 560 16.42 -3.31 -3.53
CA PHE A 560 15.43 -3.75 -4.50
C PHE A 560 15.34 -5.27 -4.54
N MET A 561 14.15 -5.76 -4.86
CA MET A 561 13.89 -7.16 -5.21
C MET A 561 12.76 -7.23 -6.23
N GLY A 562 12.61 -8.38 -6.86
CA GLY A 562 11.53 -8.56 -7.83
C GLY A 562 11.46 -9.95 -8.41
N VAL A 563 10.56 -10.08 -9.38
CA VAL A 563 10.50 -11.21 -10.30
C VAL A 563 10.44 -10.71 -11.73
N TYR A 564 10.95 -11.51 -12.67
CA TYR A 564 10.87 -11.23 -14.09
C TYR A 564 10.71 -12.54 -14.86
N ASP A 565 9.62 -12.68 -15.60
CA ASP A 565 9.43 -13.80 -16.51
C ASP A 565 10.04 -13.46 -17.87
N THR A 566 11.13 -14.12 -18.23
CA THR A 566 11.84 -13.84 -19.49
C THR A 566 11.10 -14.32 -20.74
N ALA A 567 10.12 -15.20 -20.61
CA ALA A 567 9.26 -15.62 -21.71
C ALA A 567 8.12 -14.62 -21.97
N ALA A 568 7.54 -14.06 -20.90
CA ALA A 568 6.57 -12.97 -21.00
C ALA A 568 7.24 -11.62 -21.28
N ASP A 569 8.54 -11.50 -21.02
CA ASP A 569 9.35 -10.28 -21.05
C ASP A 569 8.76 -9.17 -20.15
N GLU A 570 8.35 -9.58 -18.91
CA GLU A 570 7.56 -8.76 -17.99
C GLU A 570 7.79 -9.22 -16.54
N GLY A 571 7.63 -8.31 -15.57
CA GLY A 571 7.82 -8.61 -14.16
C GLY A 571 7.43 -7.47 -13.24
N MET A 572 7.62 -7.68 -11.92
CA MET A 572 7.31 -6.72 -10.86
C MET A 572 8.54 -6.48 -9.99
N LEU A 573 8.81 -5.22 -9.67
CA LEU A 573 9.91 -4.79 -8.82
C LEU A 573 9.41 -4.01 -7.60
N ARG A 574 10.06 -4.27 -6.45
CA ARG A 574 9.93 -3.53 -5.18
C ARG A 574 11.23 -2.78 -4.91
N ILE A 575 11.12 -1.49 -4.58
CA ILE A 575 12.22 -0.63 -4.12
C ILE A 575 11.89 -0.15 -2.70
N TYR A 576 12.79 -0.34 -1.77
CA TYR A 576 12.53 -0.12 -0.35
C TYR A 576 13.74 0.46 0.39
N PRO A 577 13.53 1.20 1.52
CA PRO A 577 14.61 1.68 2.36
C PRO A 577 15.17 0.50 3.19
N SER A 578 16.31 -0.05 2.79
CA SER A 578 16.89 -1.27 3.38
C SER A 578 17.44 -1.06 4.81
N ASP A 579 17.56 0.17 5.26
CA ASP A 579 17.87 0.52 6.65
C ASP A 579 16.65 0.40 7.58
N VAL A 580 15.43 0.48 7.06
CA VAL A 580 14.16 0.34 7.79
C VAL A 580 13.49 -0.98 7.46
N ALA A 581 13.13 -1.20 6.18
CA ALA A 581 12.46 -2.41 5.69
C ALA A 581 13.51 -3.48 5.32
N ARG A 582 14.08 -4.13 6.33
CA ARG A 582 15.26 -5.01 6.20
C ARG A 582 14.93 -6.41 5.69
N GLY A 583 13.66 -6.81 5.69
CA GLY A 583 13.22 -8.12 5.26
C GLY A 583 12.92 -8.18 3.78
N ALA A 584 13.50 -9.17 3.11
CA ALA A 584 13.20 -9.53 1.73
C ALA A 584 13.18 -11.07 1.64
N LYS A 585 12.04 -11.64 1.24
CA LYS A 585 11.83 -13.10 1.13
C LYS A 585 11.23 -13.43 -0.22
N GLY A 586 11.65 -14.54 -0.79
CA GLY A 586 10.99 -15.18 -1.94
C GLY A 586 10.42 -16.54 -1.55
N PHE A 587 9.31 -16.92 -2.18
CA PHE A 587 8.72 -18.25 -2.06
C PHE A 587 8.04 -18.66 -3.37
N ALA A 588 8.12 -19.96 -3.67
CA ALA A 588 7.25 -20.62 -4.63
C ALA A 588 7.05 -22.09 -4.25
N ALA A 589 5.95 -22.66 -4.71
CA ALA A 589 5.59 -24.05 -4.43
C ALA A 589 6.47 -25.10 -5.15
N GLY A 590 7.38 -24.66 -6.02
CA GLY A 590 8.22 -25.53 -6.86
C GLY A 590 7.69 -25.61 -8.30
N TRP A 591 8.43 -26.30 -9.15
CA TRP A 591 8.07 -26.50 -10.56
C TRP A 591 7.92 -27.96 -10.94
N ASN A 592 8.96 -28.80 -10.67
CA ASN A 592 8.96 -30.21 -11.12
C ASN A 592 8.06 -31.10 -10.26
N ALA A 593 7.96 -30.83 -8.96
CA ALA A 593 7.09 -31.53 -8.03
C ALA A 593 6.51 -30.48 -7.03
N PRO A 594 5.63 -29.59 -7.49
CA PRO A 594 5.11 -28.50 -6.68
C PRO A 594 4.25 -29.01 -5.53
N LEU A 595 4.06 -28.16 -4.52
CA LEU A 595 2.99 -28.36 -3.55
C LEU A 595 1.63 -28.41 -4.27
N ASP A 596 0.69 -29.15 -3.68
CA ASP A 596 -0.65 -29.24 -4.24
C ASP A 596 -1.38 -27.89 -4.13
N TRP A 597 -1.51 -27.23 -5.27
CA TRP A 597 -2.17 -25.92 -5.37
C TRP A 597 -3.63 -25.94 -4.94
N HIS A 598 -4.31 -27.10 -4.92
CA HIS A 598 -5.69 -27.22 -4.46
C HIS A 598 -5.84 -26.90 -2.95
N ASN A 599 -4.76 -26.77 -2.21
CA ASN A 599 -4.78 -26.21 -0.86
C ASN A 599 -5.22 -24.72 -0.86
N TRP A 600 -5.00 -23.99 -1.94
CA TRP A 600 -5.27 -22.55 -2.06
C TRP A 600 -6.27 -22.21 -3.15
N THR A 601 -6.32 -22.98 -4.25
CA THR A 601 -7.14 -22.73 -5.43
C THR A 601 -8.04 -23.93 -5.72
N ASP A 602 -9.01 -23.78 -6.62
CA ASP A 602 -9.85 -24.89 -7.09
C ASP A 602 -9.50 -25.32 -8.51
N ASP A 603 -8.75 -24.51 -9.25
CA ASP A 603 -8.34 -24.76 -10.63
C ASP A 603 -6.87 -25.23 -10.76
N GLY A 604 -6.16 -25.36 -9.65
CA GLY A 604 -4.74 -25.75 -9.64
C GLY A 604 -3.80 -24.65 -10.12
N SER A 605 -4.25 -23.41 -10.31
CA SER A 605 -3.37 -22.28 -10.66
C SER A 605 -2.42 -21.93 -9.52
N GLY A 606 -1.24 -21.42 -9.84
CA GLY A 606 -0.19 -21.14 -8.89
C GLY A 606 0.36 -19.72 -9.04
N TYR A 607 1.21 -19.33 -8.10
CA TYR A 607 1.85 -18.02 -8.02
C TYR A 607 3.25 -18.14 -7.40
N VAL A 608 3.99 -17.05 -7.44
CA VAL A 608 5.20 -16.86 -6.63
C VAL A 608 4.98 -15.72 -5.65
N GLU A 609 5.73 -15.72 -4.54
CA GLU A 609 5.60 -14.72 -3.49
C GLU A 609 6.87 -13.89 -3.33
N LEU A 610 6.67 -12.59 -3.16
CA LEU A 610 7.68 -11.67 -2.66
C LEU A 610 7.19 -11.03 -1.36
N HIS A 611 7.90 -11.30 -0.27
CA HIS A 611 7.58 -10.70 1.02
C HIS A 611 8.57 -9.59 1.37
N GLY A 612 8.05 -8.50 1.91
CA GLY A 612 8.83 -7.41 2.45
C GLY A 612 8.53 -7.16 3.93
N GLY A 613 9.56 -7.11 4.76
CA GLY A 613 9.40 -6.98 6.20
C GLY A 613 10.27 -5.93 6.85
N LEU A 614 9.93 -5.55 8.09
CA LEU A 614 10.76 -4.67 8.92
C LEU A 614 12.03 -5.35 9.42
N THR A 615 11.96 -6.67 9.61
CA THR A 615 13.03 -7.48 10.20
C THR A 615 13.62 -8.42 9.15
N PRO A 616 14.87 -8.87 9.28
CA PRO A 616 15.51 -9.73 8.29
C PRO A 616 14.79 -11.05 8.06
N THR A 617 14.23 -11.65 9.11
CA THR A 617 13.55 -12.94 9.05
C THR A 617 12.22 -12.92 9.81
N PHE A 618 11.43 -13.99 9.70
CA PHE A 618 10.21 -14.18 10.48
C PHE A 618 10.46 -14.45 11.97
N ASP A 619 11.68 -14.84 12.34
CA ASP A 619 12.03 -15.08 13.75
C ASP A 619 12.25 -13.79 14.53
N ASP A 620 12.56 -12.70 13.84
CA ASP A 620 12.87 -11.40 14.43
C ASP A 620 11.60 -10.60 14.75
N TRP A 621 11.67 -9.77 15.79
CA TRP A 621 10.59 -8.91 16.25
C TRP A 621 10.96 -7.42 16.15
N SER A 622 9.98 -6.61 15.84
CA SER A 622 10.01 -5.16 16.03
C SER A 622 9.30 -4.77 17.31
N GLU A 623 9.61 -3.59 17.85
CA GLU A 623 8.97 -3.06 19.04
C GLU A 623 8.72 -1.56 18.89
N LEU A 624 7.52 -1.11 19.26
CA LEU A 624 7.19 0.30 19.40
C LEU A 624 7.02 0.67 20.88
N PRO A 625 7.62 1.78 21.33
CA PRO A 625 7.41 2.28 22.67
C PRO A 625 5.95 2.72 22.88
N PRO A 626 5.55 3.04 24.13
CA PRO A 626 4.24 3.62 24.43
C PRO A 626 3.96 4.87 23.58
N GLY A 627 2.83 4.91 22.91
CA GLY A 627 2.46 6.00 22.00
C GLY A 627 3.34 6.13 20.76
N GLY A 628 4.18 5.13 20.48
CA GLY A 628 5.14 5.15 19.35
C GLY A 628 4.49 4.88 18.01
N GLU A 629 5.12 5.43 16.96
CA GLU A 629 4.73 5.27 15.57
C GLU A 629 5.97 4.96 14.71
N LEU A 630 5.78 4.17 13.65
CA LEU A 630 6.80 3.87 12.64
C LEU A 630 6.18 3.95 11.25
N SER A 631 6.83 4.68 10.33
CA SER A 631 6.38 4.80 8.94
C SER A 631 7.57 4.82 7.98
N TRP A 632 7.38 4.23 6.79
CA TRP A 632 8.35 4.27 5.68
C TRP A 632 7.61 4.18 4.36
N GLN A 633 8.29 4.39 3.24
CA GLN A 633 7.68 4.30 1.91
C GLN A 633 8.43 3.31 1.04
N GLU A 634 7.69 2.52 0.29
CA GLU A 634 8.16 1.61 -0.74
C GLU A 634 7.59 2.00 -2.10
N THR A 635 8.32 1.70 -3.16
CA THR A 635 7.88 1.90 -4.54
C THR A 635 7.77 0.55 -5.23
N TRP A 636 6.61 0.29 -5.84
CA TRP A 636 6.32 -0.92 -6.60
C TRP A 636 6.03 -0.55 -8.05
N TYR A 637 6.62 -1.28 -8.99
CA TYR A 637 6.34 -1.02 -10.40
C TYR A 637 6.52 -2.24 -11.29
N PRO A 638 5.63 -2.42 -12.30
CA PRO A 638 5.84 -3.39 -13.36
C PRO A 638 7.00 -2.97 -14.26
N VAL A 639 7.71 -3.93 -14.78
CA VAL A 639 8.83 -3.74 -15.70
C VAL A 639 8.66 -4.67 -16.90
N ALA A 640 8.83 -4.18 -18.12
CA ALA A 640 8.63 -4.98 -19.32
C ALA A 640 9.58 -4.61 -20.45
N LYS A 641 9.78 -5.55 -21.41
CA LYS A 641 10.49 -5.36 -22.68
C LYS A 641 11.96 -4.99 -22.51
N ILE A 642 12.62 -5.56 -21.48
CA ILE A 642 14.06 -5.36 -21.24
C ILE A 642 14.84 -6.68 -21.04
N GLY A 643 14.19 -7.85 -21.20
CA GLY A 643 14.83 -9.17 -21.19
C GLY A 643 15.33 -9.64 -19.83
N GLY A 644 15.19 -8.86 -18.76
CA GLY A 644 15.65 -9.17 -17.40
C GLY A 644 15.97 -7.94 -16.58
N VAL A 645 16.53 -8.12 -15.37
CA VAL A 645 16.89 -7.01 -14.46
C VAL A 645 18.27 -7.27 -13.84
N THR A 646 19.18 -6.34 -14.02
CA THR A 646 20.49 -6.30 -13.36
C THR A 646 20.49 -5.34 -12.18
N TYR A 647 19.75 -4.23 -12.29
CA TYR A 647 19.70 -3.17 -11.28
C TYR A 647 18.40 -2.40 -11.37
N ALA A 648 17.90 -1.95 -10.22
CA ALA A 648 16.65 -1.19 -10.16
C ALA A 648 16.70 -0.06 -9.12
N THR A 649 15.95 1.01 -9.40
CA THR A 649 15.69 2.15 -8.52
C THR A 649 14.26 2.63 -8.74
N ALA A 650 13.75 3.57 -7.94
CA ALA A 650 12.46 4.19 -8.19
C ALA A 650 12.39 4.93 -9.56
N GLY A 651 13.54 5.27 -10.16
CA GLY A 651 13.62 5.92 -11.48
C GLY A 651 13.55 4.96 -12.67
N GLY A 652 13.75 3.67 -12.44
CA GLY A 652 13.72 2.66 -13.50
C GLY A 652 14.54 1.41 -13.22
N ALA A 653 14.54 0.50 -14.18
CA ALA A 653 15.30 -0.75 -14.17
C ALA A 653 16.29 -0.82 -15.33
N LEU A 654 17.41 -1.50 -15.12
CA LEU A 654 18.48 -1.73 -16.07
C LEU A 654 18.72 -3.23 -16.22
N HIS A 655 18.83 -3.69 -17.46
CA HIS A 655 19.30 -5.02 -17.80
C HIS A 655 20.57 -4.93 -18.62
N LEU A 656 21.59 -5.72 -18.27
CA LEU A 656 22.88 -5.84 -18.95
C LEU A 656 23.13 -7.30 -19.28
N ALA A 657 23.31 -7.61 -20.55
CA ALA A 657 23.61 -8.96 -21.02
C ALA A 657 24.74 -8.97 -22.06
N PRO A 658 25.80 -9.75 -21.88
CA PRO A 658 26.78 -9.99 -22.92
C PRO A 658 26.15 -10.78 -24.08
N VAL A 659 26.30 -10.28 -25.31
CA VAL A 659 25.80 -10.91 -26.54
C VAL A 659 26.91 -10.91 -27.59
N GLY A 660 27.57 -12.04 -27.76
CA GLY A 660 28.73 -12.14 -28.67
C GLY A 660 29.82 -11.13 -28.31
N ASN A 661 30.14 -10.22 -29.24
CA ASN A 661 31.12 -9.13 -29.04
C ASN A 661 30.43 -7.78 -28.72
N ALA A 662 29.25 -7.79 -28.10
CA ALA A 662 28.53 -6.61 -27.68
C ALA A 662 27.98 -6.76 -26.27
N LEU A 663 27.76 -5.63 -25.60
CA LEU A 663 26.95 -5.55 -24.41
C LEU A 663 25.56 -5.06 -24.79
N ARG A 664 24.55 -5.89 -24.58
CA ARG A 664 23.16 -5.49 -24.63
C ARG A 664 22.87 -4.64 -23.39
N VAL A 665 22.31 -3.45 -23.59
CA VAL A 665 21.91 -2.50 -22.57
C VAL A 665 20.45 -2.15 -22.78
N ASP A 666 19.60 -2.59 -21.89
CA ASP A 666 18.18 -2.31 -21.87
C ASP A 666 17.83 -1.51 -20.61
N LEU A 667 16.96 -0.47 -20.76
CA LEU A 667 16.59 0.41 -19.67
C LEU A 667 15.10 0.73 -19.75
N PHE A 668 14.39 0.40 -18.67
CA PHE A 668 12.99 0.72 -18.45
C PHE A 668 12.89 1.92 -17.51
N PRO A 669 12.35 3.07 -17.93
CA PRO A 669 12.10 4.21 -17.06
C PRO A 669 10.70 4.10 -16.44
N THR A 670 10.52 4.52 -15.18
CA THR A 670 9.21 4.53 -14.53
C THR A 670 8.32 5.73 -14.93
N ARG A 671 8.84 6.61 -15.76
CA ARG A 671 8.11 7.76 -16.36
C ARG A 671 8.73 8.10 -17.72
N ALA A 672 8.05 8.95 -18.50
CA ALA A 672 8.65 9.45 -19.72
C ALA A 672 9.90 10.30 -19.43
N VAL A 673 10.98 10.05 -20.15
CA VAL A 673 12.26 10.74 -20.02
C VAL A 673 12.76 11.19 -21.40
N ARG A 674 12.95 12.49 -21.56
CA ARG A 674 13.79 13.07 -22.61
C ARG A 674 15.13 13.40 -22.00
N GLY A 675 16.24 12.93 -22.59
CA GLY A 675 17.54 13.14 -22.00
C GLY A 675 18.66 12.40 -22.72
N GLN A 676 19.59 11.85 -21.94
CA GLN A 676 20.67 11.03 -22.51
C GLN A 676 21.01 9.85 -21.64
N ILE A 677 21.45 8.77 -22.28
CA ILE A 677 22.08 7.61 -21.65
C ILE A 677 23.58 7.69 -21.96
N THR A 678 24.42 7.58 -20.92
CA THR A 678 25.87 7.46 -21.01
C THR A 678 26.29 6.08 -20.57
N ILE A 679 26.98 5.32 -21.40
CA ILE A 679 27.46 3.97 -21.17
C ILE A 679 28.98 3.98 -21.25
N SER A 680 29.63 3.62 -20.14
CA SER A 680 31.08 3.51 -20.06
C SER A 680 31.49 2.07 -19.86
N LEU A 681 32.31 1.55 -20.78
CA LEU A 681 32.90 0.21 -20.73
C LEU A 681 34.40 0.31 -20.47
N PRO A 682 35.04 -0.71 -19.86
CA PRO A 682 36.47 -0.73 -19.61
C PRO A 682 37.26 -0.54 -20.90
N GLY A 683 38.22 0.38 -20.92
CA GLY A 683 39.08 0.61 -22.07
C GLY A 683 38.44 1.27 -23.31
N MET A 684 37.17 1.71 -23.20
CA MET A 684 36.45 2.38 -24.28
C MET A 684 36.11 3.83 -23.93
N LYS A 685 35.94 4.67 -24.95
CA LYS A 685 35.36 6.00 -24.77
C LYS A 685 33.88 5.84 -24.43
N PRO A 686 33.31 6.66 -23.53
CA PRO A 686 31.89 6.61 -23.22
C PRO A 686 31.01 6.75 -24.46
N VAL A 687 30.01 5.91 -24.54
CA VAL A 687 28.96 5.95 -25.56
C VAL A 687 27.81 6.79 -25.05
N VAL A 688 27.48 7.88 -25.74
CA VAL A 688 26.39 8.78 -25.38
C VAL A 688 25.25 8.65 -26.37
N ARG A 689 24.03 8.53 -25.89
CA ARG A 689 22.81 8.46 -26.70
C ARG A 689 21.77 9.45 -26.19
N LYS A 690 21.30 10.33 -27.07
CA LYS A 690 20.07 11.12 -26.79
C LYS A 690 18.89 10.19 -26.89
N VAL A 691 17.99 10.27 -25.94
CA VAL A 691 16.84 9.36 -25.83
C VAL A 691 15.55 10.13 -25.53
N GLU A 692 14.47 9.56 -26.05
CA GLU A 692 13.10 9.85 -25.63
C GLU A 692 12.43 8.50 -25.38
N ILE A 693 12.33 8.14 -24.12
CA ILE A 693 11.88 6.82 -23.65
C ILE A 693 10.74 6.95 -22.66
N SER A 694 9.96 5.91 -22.52
CA SER A 694 8.82 5.87 -21.61
C SER A 694 8.58 4.43 -21.11
N PRO A 695 7.74 4.21 -20.10
CA PRO A 695 7.35 2.87 -19.69
C PRO A 695 6.77 2.01 -20.82
N ALA A 696 6.07 2.63 -21.79
CA ALA A 696 5.53 1.94 -22.97
C ALA A 696 6.57 1.67 -24.05
N SER A 697 7.70 2.41 -24.05
CA SER A 697 8.76 2.34 -25.04
C SER A 697 10.13 2.48 -24.36
N PRO A 698 10.64 1.41 -23.71
CA PRO A 698 11.94 1.40 -23.05
C PRO A 698 13.08 1.50 -24.06
N PHE A 699 14.27 1.79 -23.57
CA PHE A 699 15.50 1.79 -24.37
C PHE A 699 16.07 0.38 -24.49
N GLY A 700 16.60 0.04 -25.68
CA GLY A 700 17.37 -1.18 -25.89
C GLY A 700 18.40 -1.00 -26.99
N GLN A 701 19.67 -1.30 -26.70
CA GLN A 701 20.75 -1.20 -27.69
C GLN A 701 21.88 -2.18 -27.37
N GLU A 702 22.46 -2.78 -28.41
CA GLU A 702 23.72 -3.49 -28.32
C GLU A 702 24.89 -2.49 -28.53
N ILE A 703 25.86 -2.54 -27.61
CA ILE A 703 27.07 -1.72 -27.64
C ILE A 703 28.24 -2.63 -28.01
N PRO A 704 28.70 -2.58 -29.27
CA PRO A 704 29.83 -3.40 -29.71
C PRO A 704 31.11 -3.02 -28.96
N TYR A 705 31.95 -4.00 -28.63
CA TYR A 705 33.27 -3.78 -28.04
C TYR A 705 34.33 -4.61 -28.78
N ALA A 706 35.55 -4.04 -28.88
CA ALA A 706 36.67 -4.71 -29.53
C ALA A 706 37.20 -5.90 -28.70
N ALA A 707 37.91 -6.82 -29.37
CA ALA A 707 38.54 -7.96 -28.70
C ALA A 707 39.57 -7.58 -27.62
N ALA A 708 40.07 -6.35 -27.64
CA ALA A 708 40.98 -5.80 -26.64
C ALA A 708 40.32 -5.36 -25.32
N VAL A 709 38.96 -5.31 -25.26
CA VAL A 709 38.27 -4.98 -24.00
C VAL A 709 38.48 -6.12 -23.00
N PRO A 710 38.82 -5.83 -21.72
CA PRO A 710 39.02 -6.85 -20.69
C PRO A 710 37.81 -7.74 -20.55
N ALA A 711 38.01 -9.06 -20.31
CA ALA A 711 36.92 -10.02 -20.14
C ALA A 711 36.01 -9.68 -18.95
N GLN A 712 36.57 -9.00 -17.93
CA GLN A 712 35.82 -8.48 -16.78
C GLN A 712 36.18 -7.02 -16.54
N GLY A 713 35.23 -6.24 -16.06
CA GLY A 713 35.52 -4.85 -15.71
C GLY A 713 34.30 -4.07 -15.25
N GLN A 714 34.57 -2.85 -14.82
CA GLN A 714 33.55 -1.95 -14.33
C GLN A 714 32.74 -1.37 -15.50
N VAL A 715 31.41 -1.50 -15.44
CA VAL A 715 30.48 -0.84 -16.34
C VAL A 715 29.74 0.25 -15.55
N ILE A 716 29.59 1.43 -16.19
CA ILE A 716 28.79 2.53 -15.66
C ILE A 716 27.73 2.86 -16.71
N VAL A 717 26.46 2.88 -16.28
CA VAL A 717 25.32 3.31 -17.09
C VAL A 717 24.58 4.41 -16.34
N THR A 718 24.41 5.57 -16.97
CA THR A 718 23.72 6.72 -16.38
C THR A 718 22.66 7.25 -17.33
N LEU A 719 21.42 7.35 -16.87
CA LEU A 719 20.33 8.06 -17.53
C LEU A 719 20.17 9.42 -16.85
N THR A 720 20.25 10.49 -17.63
CA THR A 720 19.93 11.85 -17.18
C THR A 720 18.77 12.42 -17.97
N ASP A 721 17.96 13.27 -17.34
CA ASP A 721 16.89 14.02 -18.03
C ASP A 721 17.44 15.22 -18.81
N ALA A 722 16.57 15.96 -19.50
CA ALA A 722 16.95 17.14 -20.29
C ALA A 722 17.54 18.29 -19.47
N ARG A 723 17.37 18.27 -18.15
CA ARG A 723 17.93 19.25 -17.22
C ARG A 723 19.27 18.78 -16.63
N GLY A 724 19.75 17.60 -17.02
CA GLY A 724 20.96 16.97 -16.49
C GLY A 724 20.78 16.27 -15.14
N LYS A 725 19.55 16.19 -14.61
CA LYS A 725 19.26 15.45 -13.37
C LYS A 725 19.36 13.96 -13.62
N THR A 726 20.11 13.26 -12.78
CA THR A 726 20.21 11.80 -12.84
C THR A 726 18.84 11.16 -12.49
N VAL A 727 18.37 10.27 -13.37
CA VAL A 727 17.17 9.45 -13.21
C VAL A 727 17.57 8.07 -12.69
N LEU A 728 18.61 7.47 -13.30
CA LEU A 728 19.18 6.18 -12.88
C LEU A 728 20.69 6.23 -13.08
N SER A 729 21.46 5.68 -12.16
CA SER A 729 22.90 5.49 -12.30
C SER A 729 23.29 4.15 -11.72
N TYR A 730 23.96 3.34 -12.52
CA TYR A 730 24.50 2.03 -12.16
C TYR A 730 26.01 2.04 -12.30
N ARG A 731 26.68 1.41 -11.35
CA ARG A 731 28.10 1.10 -11.40
C ARG A 731 28.33 -0.30 -10.86
N GLY A 732 28.78 -1.22 -11.68
CA GLY A 732 28.99 -2.61 -11.28
C GLY A 732 30.09 -3.29 -12.09
N GLN A 733 30.52 -4.45 -11.61
CA GLN A 733 31.42 -5.36 -12.35
C GLN A 733 30.56 -6.25 -13.26
N ILE A 734 31.05 -6.47 -14.46
CA ILE A 734 30.41 -7.39 -15.41
C ILE A 734 31.48 -8.29 -16.07
N THR A 735 31.12 -9.54 -16.29
CA THR A 735 31.87 -10.45 -17.15
C THR A 735 31.38 -10.26 -18.58
N LEU A 736 32.21 -9.68 -19.43
CA LEU A 736 31.90 -9.42 -20.85
C LEU A 736 32.16 -10.64 -21.74
N ARG A 737 32.98 -11.58 -21.27
CA ARG A 737 33.31 -12.84 -21.95
C ARG A 737 33.39 -13.93 -20.90
N PRO A 738 32.82 -15.13 -21.17
CA PRO A 738 32.91 -16.28 -20.27
C PRO A 738 34.35 -16.81 -20.15
#